data_201ee77f398f7233be14313e2f2beaa6
#
_entry.id   201ee77f398f7233be14313e2f2beaa6
#
_cell.length_a   1.000
_cell.length_b   1.000
_cell.length_c   1.000
_cell.angle_alpha   90.00
_cell.angle_beta   90.00
_cell.angle_gamma   90.00
#
_symmetry.space_group_name_H-M   'P 1'
#
loop_
_entity.id
_entity.type
_entity.pdbx_description
1 polymer ?
#
loop_
_entity_poly.entity_id
_entity_poly.type
_entity_poly.pdbx_seq_one_letter_code
_entity_poly.pdbx_strand_id
1 'polypeptide(L)'
;MIANQTPEQEGQPFRIAARAMRQLGAELITSDEMAIYELIKNSFDAGSLRAVVSIYAPADASAINRIKEQLVKESKGRGISIPDVLESIEQTISPDLSIEARSQIINEFKQNSTSVDELITFIDSFFFDKYKIVMKDEGCGMSALDLNKKFLVVGTPYKFIAKQNDKSKNDQLLGGKGIGRLSMMRLGNQAIVRSKVRGEKNWNRIIFDWQKFDDPNLFLDDVRFLVKPSKEDELDAEGTIITIRKLLSNWSTTKVQSFLNKYIRRLQNPFLQKKRPYPIDILFNGDRQIVRPLPKWLISHAQFRTHITFTPDSENPKSIAFKRELVWKNSSSPELRTWSLEDLSRELDIPLDTFQRLGPFTVDCLWFNRSLIVGDLEHSKKKILEELNVWCGGFAIYRDGFRVGQTGGMDDDWLEWDSRALKTKGFTLNRYQTVGSINISSEHNPHLVDAANRERLVSCPEQELLVALLADILVKDLRSHIDAIKQVEVKQAIEEESTHESLKKSEDSLKLAIRNFEEISKDLPPSAKPQIKAIHNQLQAQVEYLATVQNALKLSRETRVELLELANIGLVVEIVIHELARLTQRTGELLTDIKKTDTRDNSLLDLIDNLQSQIVSTNKRIRSVDIMSPSGRNKKGNYDVIKLIKSIVSGFSGRFTRHRITCEILVDGEDLVDQHFEVLLVRGLISQVLENLLTNSVYWLKQGTFNNDERTITIEVDTKSESILIHDNGPGVDPSYREDIFKPYFTMRKKGKGLGLYIARELVEYHTGKLYLSLIEDEDTRLRTFILELPKGE
;
A
#
# COMPACT_ATOMS: atom_id res chain seq x y z
N MET A 1 7.79 11.63 -82.60
CA MET A 1 7.04 11.81 -81.35
C MET A 1 7.64 10.88 -80.27
N ILE A 2 8.46 11.47 -79.41
CA ILE A 2 9.13 10.71 -78.36
C ILE A 2 8.21 10.92 -77.13
N ALA A 3 7.57 9.86 -76.74
CA ALA A 3 6.72 9.89 -75.48
C ALA A 3 7.64 10.03 -74.25
N ASN A 4 7.50 11.15 -73.55
CA ASN A 4 8.06 11.31 -72.21
C ASN A 4 7.38 10.32 -71.28
N GLN A 5 8.05 9.25 -70.89
CA GLN A 5 7.68 8.47 -69.72
C GLN A 5 8.08 9.29 -68.49
N THR A 6 7.08 9.80 -67.76
CA THR A 6 7.25 10.32 -66.38
C THR A 6 7.78 9.20 -65.50
N PRO A 7 8.85 9.41 -64.71
CA PRO A 7 9.32 8.38 -63.78
C PRO A 7 8.21 8.12 -62.78
N GLU A 8 7.78 6.86 -62.62
CA GLU A 8 6.94 6.42 -61.53
C GLU A 8 7.59 6.87 -60.20
N GLN A 9 6.88 7.66 -59.44
CA GLN A 9 7.30 8.03 -58.09
C GLN A 9 7.22 6.77 -57.24
N GLU A 10 8.34 6.03 -57.09
CA GLU A 10 8.46 5.00 -56.05
C GLU A 10 8.22 5.66 -54.69
N GLY A 11 7.20 5.19 -53.97
CA GLY A 11 6.88 5.66 -52.67
C GLY A 11 8.07 5.42 -51.71
N GLN A 12 8.40 6.43 -50.88
CA GLN A 12 9.50 6.30 -49.93
C GLN A 12 9.01 5.45 -48.69
N PRO A 13 9.81 4.48 -48.26
CA PRO A 13 9.45 3.67 -47.09
C PRO A 13 9.46 4.51 -45.80
N PHE A 14 8.56 4.19 -44.87
CA PHE A 14 8.57 4.78 -43.54
C PHE A 14 9.78 4.27 -42.76
N ARG A 15 10.69 5.16 -42.35
CA ARG A 15 11.92 4.83 -41.63
C ARG A 15 11.82 5.23 -40.16
N ILE A 16 12.33 4.39 -39.26
CA ILE A 16 12.34 4.61 -37.81
C ILE A 16 13.77 4.95 -37.39
N ALA A 17 13.97 6.11 -36.72
CA ALA A 17 15.26 6.44 -36.09
C ALA A 17 15.60 5.41 -34.99
N ALA A 18 16.86 4.98 -34.92
CA ALA A 18 17.30 3.95 -33.97
C ALA A 18 16.96 4.34 -32.50
N ARG A 19 17.11 5.62 -32.12
CA ARG A 19 16.80 6.16 -30.81
C ARG A 19 15.34 5.95 -30.40
N ALA A 20 14.40 5.92 -31.36
CA ALA A 20 12.98 5.68 -31.05
C ALA A 20 12.74 4.28 -30.43
N MET A 21 13.51 3.27 -30.89
CA MET A 21 13.46 1.93 -30.30
C MET A 21 13.92 1.93 -28.83
N ARG A 22 14.96 2.73 -28.50
CA ARG A 22 15.45 2.86 -27.13
C ARG A 22 14.43 3.56 -26.22
N GLN A 23 13.79 4.62 -26.72
CA GLN A 23 12.70 5.31 -26.01
C GLN A 23 11.53 4.36 -25.77
N LEU A 24 11.07 3.66 -26.80
CA LEU A 24 10.00 2.66 -26.64
C LEU A 24 10.35 1.58 -25.64
N GLY A 25 11.59 1.07 -25.65
CA GLY A 25 12.05 0.08 -24.66
C GLY A 25 12.03 0.60 -23.23
N ALA A 26 12.38 1.87 -23.01
CA ALA A 26 12.39 2.51 -21.72
C ALA A 26 10.97 2.87 -21.22
N GLU A 27 10.07 3.29 -22.13
CA GLU A 27 8.70 3.69 -21.80
C GLU A 27 7.75 2.51 -21.59
N LEU A 28 7.93 1.43 -22.37
CA LEU A 28 7.10 0.22 -22.26
C LEU A 28 7.36 -0.59 -21.00
N ILE A 29 8.54 -0.43 -20.40
CA ILE A 29 8.93 -1.13 -19.16
C ILE A 29 9.19 -0.11 -18.08
N THR A 30 8.25 0.00 -17.16
CA THR A 30 8.19 1.08 -16.15
C THR A 30 9.22 0.95 -15.04
N SER A 31 9.70 -0.27 -14.73
CA SER A 31 10.71 -0.50 -13.69
C SER A 31 11.68 -1.62 -14.05
N ASP A 32 12.84 -1.63 -13.36
CA ASP A 32 13.84 -2.69 -13.52
C ASP A 32 13.30 -4.04 -13.07
N GLU A 33 12.50 -4.03 -12.04
CA GLU A 33 11.85 -5.20 -11.47
C GLU A 33 10.88 -5.84 -12.48
N MET A 34 10.12 -4.99 -13.19
CA MET A 34 9.23 -5.43 -14.27
C MET A 34 10.04 -6.00 -15.45
N ALA A 35 11.20 -5.41 -15.74
CA ALA A 35 12.08 -5.92 -16.79
C ALA A 35 12.57 -7.35 -16.47
N ILE A 36 13.02 -7.61 -15.23
CA ILE A 36 13.43 -8.96 -14.81
C ILE A 36 12.22 -9.91 -14.81
N TYR A 37 11.07 -9.44 -14.32
CA TYR A 37 9.82 -10.20 -14.32
C TYR A 37 9.46 -10.71 -15.73
N GLU A 38 9.56 -9.86 -16.74
CA GLU A 38 9.29 -10.22 -18.12
C GLU A 38 10.29 -11.23 -18.68
N LEU A 39 11.55 -11.10 -18.33
CA LEU A 39 12.57 -12.08 -18.71
C LEU A 39 12.30 -13.46 -18.08
N ILE A 40 11.88 -13.50 -16.81
CA ILE A 40 11.46 -14.73 -16.12
C ILE A 40 10.27 -15.39 -16.83
N LYS A 41 9.25 -14.60 -17.22
CA LYS A 41 8.11 -15.14 -18.00
C LYS A 41 8.56 -15.75 -19.34
N ASN A 42 9.48 -15.09 -20.03
CA ASN A 42 10.01 -15.61 -21.30
C ASN A 42 10.72 -16.97 -21.12
N SER A 43 11.39 -17.19 -20.00
CA SER A 43 12.01 -18.49 -19.69
C SER A 43 10.97 -19.61 -19.57
N PHE A 44 9.86 -19.35 -18.91
CA PHE A 44 8.77 -20.32 -18.81
C PHE A 44 8.01 -20.50 -20.12
N ASP A 45 7.87 -19.43 -20.92
CA ASP A 45 7.34 -19.54 -22.29
C ASP A 45 8.20 -20.43 -23.22
N ALA A 46 9.52 -20.49 -22.94
CA ALA A 46 10.44 -21.39 -23.63
C ALA A 46 10.39 -22.84 -23.10
N GLY A 47 9.42 -23.17 -22.22
CA GLY A 47 9.28 -24.49 -21.63
C GLY A 47 10.30 -24.82 -20.55
N SER A 48 11.01 -23.82 -20.03
CA SER A 48 11.98 -24.05 -18.95
C SER A 48 11.30 -24.55 -17.68
N LEU A 49 11.89 -25.56 -17.05
CA LEU A 49 11.45 -26.07 -15.75
C LEU A 49 11.98 -25.21 -14.59
N ARG A 50 12.97 -24.34 -14.85
CA ARG A 50 13.64 -23.51 -13.84
C ARG A 50 14.18 -22.22 -14.45
N ALA A 51 14.07 -21.11 -13.74
CA ALA A 51 14.72 -19.85 -14.08
C ALA A 51 15.67 -19.42 -12.96
N VAL A 52 16.89 -19.02 -13.30
CA VAL A 52 17.88 -18.51 -12.34
C VAL A 52 18.22 -17.08 -12.69
N VAL A 53 18.07 -16.17 -11.75
CA VAL A 53 18.46 -14.75 -11.89
C VAL A 53 19.55 -14.46 -10.87
N SER A 54 20.73 -14.10 -11.37
CA SER A 54 21.87 -13.72 -10.53
C SER A 54 22.15 -12.23 -10.71
N ILE A 55 22.07 -11.48 -9.63
CA ILE A 55 22.34 -10.04 -9.59
C ILE A 55 23.68 -9.85 -8.88
N TYR A 56 24.65 -9.29 -9.57
CA TYR A 56 25.97 -8.98 -9.03
C TYR A 56 26.12 -7.47 -8.91
N ALA A 57 26.17 -6.97 -7.70
CA ALA A 57 26.38 -5.58 -7.32
C ALA A 57 27.22 -5.52 -6.05
N PRO A 58 28.55 -5.76 -6.17
CA PRO A 58 29.41 -5.99 -5.01
C PRO A 58 29.72 -4.75 -4.18
N ALA A 59 29.39 -3.55 -4.66
CA ALA A 59 29.57 -2.29 -3.93
C ALA A 59 28.48 -1.27 -4.27
N ASP A 60 28.38 -0.17 -3.53
CA ASP A 60 27.49 0.93 -3.89
C ASP A 60 28.00 1.69 -5.10
N ALA A 61 27.41 1.41 -6.28
CA ALA A 61 27.79 2.02 -7.53
C ALA A 61 27.68 3.56 -7.52
N SER A 62 26.69 4.12 -6.82
CA SER A 62 26.49 5.57 -6.71
C SER A 62 27.60 6.22 -5.89
N ALA A 63 28.04 5.56 -4.82
CA ALA A 63 29.14 6.04 -4.00
C ALA A 63 30.48 6.01 -4.75
N ILE A 64 30.80 4.86 -5.42
CA ILE A 64 32.03 4.75 -6.21
C ILE A 64 32.04 5.74 -7.38
N ASN A 65 30.91 5.98 -8.06
CA ASN A 65 30.86 6.99 -9.12
C ASN A 65 31.11 8.41 -8.60
N ARG A 66 30.62 8.76 -7.40
CA ARG A 66 30.95 10.04 -6.77
C ARG A 66 32.46 10.16 -6.48
N ILE A 67 33.06 9.09 -5.97
CA ILE A 67 34.51 9.04 -5.76
C ILE A 67 35.25 9.24 -7.09
N LYS A 68 34.85 8.55 -8.16
CA LYS A 68 35.40 8.70 -9.50
C LYS A 68 35.29 10.14 -10.01
N GLU A 69 34.11 10.77 -9.88
CA GLU A 69 33.89 12.16 -10.29
C GLU A 69 34.81 13.14 -9.53
N GLN A 70 35.03 12.91 -8.24
CA GLN A 70 35.98 13.67 -7.44
C GLN A 70 37.42 13.47 -7.95
N LEU A 71 37.83 12.23 -8.19
CA LEU A 71 39.13 11.92 -8.77
C LEU A 71 39.36 12.66 -10.10
N VAL A 72 38.39 12.66 -11.00
CA VAL A 72 38.47 13.36 -12.29
C VAL A 72 38.54 14.89 -12.13
N LYS A 73 37.85 15.48 -11.16
CA LYS A 73 37.87 16.93 -10.90
C LYS A 73 39.19 17.37 -10.27
N GLU A 74 39.70 16.58 -9.33
CA GLU A 74 40.88 16.94 -8.53
C GLU A 74 42.19 16.51 -9.19
N SER A 75 42.17 15.59 -10.18
CA SER A 75 43.37 15.25 -10.98
C SER A 75 44.03 16.43 -11.67
N LYS A 76 43.33 17.60 -11.75
CA LYS A 76 43.78 18.84 -12.35
C LYS A 76 44.35 19.86 -11.37
N GLY A 77 44.42 19.61 -10.04
CA GLY A 77 44.76 20.71 -9.14
C GLY A 77 45.40 20.45 -7.77
N ARG A 78 45.22 19.35 -7.12
CA ARG A 78 45.83 19.05 -5.78
C ARG A 78 46.11 17.55 -5.68
N GLY A 79 47.23 17.21 -4.99
CA GLY A 79 47.63 15.83 -4.74
C GLY A 79 46.54 15.06 -3.97
N ILE A 80 45.95 14.04 -4.60
CA ILE A 80 44.97 13.14 -3.99
C ILE A 80 45.74 12.07 -3.22
N SER A 81 45.34 11.80 -1.99
CA SER A 81 45.85 10.65 -1.22
C SER A 81 45.17 9.39 -1.72
N ILE A 82 45.81 8.61 -2.53
CA ILE A 82 45.29 7.29 -2.99
C ILE A 82 44.90 6.39 -1.84
N PRO A 83 45.62 6.29 -0.72
CA PRO A 83 45.20 5.53 0.45
C PRO A 83 43.82 5.93 1.00
N ASP A 84 43.54 7.22 1.13
CA ASP A 84 42.26 7.73 1.66
C ASP A 84 41.09 7.42 0.69
N VAL A 85 41.36 7.44 -0.61
CA VAL A 85 40.39 7.05 -1.64
C VAL A 85 40.09 5.56 -1.55
N LEU A 86 41.12 4.72 -1.38
CA LEU A 86 40.96 3.29 -1.21
C LEU A 86 40.15 2.92 0.05
N GLU A 87 40.38 3.64 1.16
CA GLU A 87 39.58 3.49 2.37
C GLU A 87 38.10 3.89 2.11
N SER A 88 37.87 4.98 1.38
CA SER A 88 36.53 5.38 0.99
C SER A 88 35.84 4.35 0.09
N ILE A 89 36.56 3.73 -0.85
CA ILE A 89 36.05 2.65 -1.70
C ILE A 89 35.73 1.42 -0.86
N GLU A 90 36.58 1.05 0.10
CA GLU A 90 36.36 -0.09 0.99
C GLU A 90 35.04 0.02 1.77
N GLN A 91 34.69 1.24 2.20
CA GLN A 91 33.43 1.51 2.88
C GLN A 91 32.19 1.33 1.99
N THR A 92 32.36 1.40 0.67
CA THR A 92 31.26 1.20 -0.29
C THR A 92 30.98 -0.26 -0.61
N ILE A 93 31.90 -1.18 -0.29
CA ILE A 93 31.78 -2.60 -0.60
C ILE A 93 30.64 -3.20 0.23
N SER A 94 29.77 -3.96 -0.44
CA SER A 94 28.59 -4.57 0.19
C SER A 94 28.97 -5.40 1.42
N PRO A 95 28.30 -5.19 2.56
CA PRO A 95 28.52 -6.00 3.76
C PRO A 95 28.05 -7.46 3.60
N ASP A 96 27.19 -7.73 2.60
CA ASP A 96 26.59 -9.04 2.35
C ASP A 96 27.58 -10.00 1.65
N LEU A 97 28.72 -9.51 1.17
CA LEU A 97 29.76 -10.35 0.58
C LEU A 97 30.53 -11.13 1.63
N SER A 98 30.97 -12.36 1.29
CA SER A 98 31.87 -13.10 2.14
C SER A 98 33.17 -12.32 2.40
N ILE A 99 33.83 -12.63 3.54
CA ILE A 99 35.08 -11.96 3.91
C ILE A 99 36.14 -12.14 2.82
N GLU A 100 36.22 -13.32 2.23
CA GLU A 100 37.16 -13.65 1.15
C GLU A 100 36.85 -12.81 -0.10
N ALA A 101 35.55 -12.69 -0.51
CA ALA A 101 35.17 -11.91 -1.68
C ALA A 101 35.43 -10.41 -1.48
N ARG A 102 35.15 -9.88 -0.27
CA ARG A 102 35.49 -8.48 0.08
C ARG A 102 37.01 -8.26 0.01
N SER A 103 37.79 -9.12 0.62
CA SER A 103 39.27 -9.02 0.61
C SER A 103 39.83 -9.11 -0.80
N GLN A 104 39.27 -9.95 -1.66
CA GLN A 104 39.68 -10.06 -3.05
C GLN A 104 39.42 -8.74 -3.81
N ILE A 105 38.24 -8.15 -3.65
CA ILE A 105 37.89 -6.87 -4.29
C ILE A 105 38.81 -5.75 -3.82
N ILE A 106 39.07 -5.63 -2.51
CA ILE A 106 39.99 -4.64 -1.95
C ILE A 106 41.41 -4.81 -2.53
N ASN A 107 41.88 -6.06 -2.63
CA ASN A 107 43.18 -6.34 -3.21
C ASN A 107 43.23 -6.00 -4.72
N GLU A 108 42.16 -6.28 -5.48
CA GLU A 108 42.06 -5.88 -6.88
C GLU A 108 42.17 -4.33 -7.02
N PHE A 109 41.48 -3.56 -6.16
CA PHE A 109 41.61 -2.10 -6.13
C PHE A 109 43.03 -1.65 -5.77
N LYS A 110 43.65 -2.23 -4.73
CA LYS A 110 45.03 -1.89 -4.30
C LYS A 110 46.07 -2.16 -5.40
N GLN A 111 45.91 -3.25 -6.15
CA GLN A 111 46.84 -3.62 -7.23
C GLN A 111 46.70 -2.69 -8.46
N ASN A 112 45.56 -2.07 -8.68
CA ASN A 112 45.29 -1.22 -9.83
C ASN A 112 45.14 0.29 -9.43
N SER A 113 45.87 0.73 -8.41
CA SER A 113 45.83 2.09 -7.88
C SER A 113 47.20 2.73 -7.72
N THR A 114 48.15 2.41 -8.61
CA THR A 114 49.49 3.01 -8.62
C THR A 114 49.46 4.49 -9.06
N SER A 115 48.43 4.87 -9.83
CA SER A 115 48.14 6.25 -10.22
C SER A 115 46.65 6.55 -10.22
N VAL A 116 46.27 7.82 -10.20
CA VAL A 116 44.87 8.26 -10.27
C VAL A 116 44.21 7.81 -11.59
N ASP A 117 44.90 7.94 -12.70
CA ASP A 117 44.38 7.54 -14.01
C ASP A 117 44.16 6.03 -14.13
N GLU A 118 45.07 5.24 -13.55
CA GLU A 118 44.93 3.79 -13.49
C GLU A 118 43.73 3.40 -12.61
N LEU A 119 43.59 4.05 -11.47
CA LEU A 119 42.43 3.80 -10.59
C LEU A 119 41.11 4.15 -11.26
N ILE A 120 41.01 5.28 -11.98
CA ILE A 120 39.82 5.66 -12.76
C ILE A 120 39.52 4.60 -13.82
N THR A 121 40.52 4.15 -14.55
CA THR A 121 40.39 3.12 -15.60
C THR A 121 39.95 1.80 -14.97
N PHE A 122 40.50 1.44 -13.82
CA PHE A 122 40.12 0.22 -13.11
C PHE A 122 38.68 0.29 -12.60
N ILE A 123 38.23 1.43 -12.07
CA ILE A 123 36.81 1.61 -11.67
C ILE A 123 35.86 1.29 -12.84
N ASP A 124 36.15 1.77 -14.04
CA ASP A 124 35.34 1.50 -15.23
C ASP A 124 35.33 0.01 -15.61
N SER A 125 36.47 -0.61 -15.55
CA SER A 125 36.63 -2.05 -15.77
C SER A 125 35.89 -2.87 -14.73
N PHE A 126 35.99 -2.47 -13.47
CA PHE A 126 35.30 -3.12 -12.33
C PHE A 126 33.79 -3.07 -12.51
N PHE A 127 33.22 -1.92 -12.87
CA PHE A 127 31.80 -1.80 -13.18
C PHE A 127 31.40 -2.70 -14.36
N PHE A 128 32.22 -2.74 -15.39
CA PHE A 128 31.93 -3.54 -16.58
C PHE A 128 31.93 -5.04 -16.28
N ASP A 129 32.84 -5.52 -15.48
CA ASP A 129 33.02 -6.96 -15.22
C ASP A 129 32.22 -7.49 -14.05
N LYS A 130 32.15 -6.72 -12.96
CA LYS A 130 31.53 -7.17 -11.71
C LYS A 130 30.04 -6.82 -11.59
N TYR A 131 29.59 -5.68 -12.16
CA TYR A 131 28.18 -5.32 -12.12
C TYR A 131 27.44 -5.90 -13.31
N LYS A 132 26.62 -6.90 -13.04
CA LYS A 132 25.85 -7.58 -14.08
C LYS A 132 24.63 -8.28 -13.52
N ILE A 133 23.63 -8.46 -14.37
CA ILE A 133 22.50 -9.33 -14.13
C ILE A 133 22.62 -10.49 -15.10
N VAL A 134 22.62 -11.72 -14.59
CA VAL A 134 22.68 -12.94 -15.39
C VAL A 134 21.38 -13.69 -15.19
N MET A 135 20.69 -13.98 -16.28
CA MET A 135 19.51 -14.81 -16.28
C MET A 135 19.77 -16.08 -17.08
N LYS A 136 19.51 -17.22 -16.48
CA LYS A 136 19.69 -18.54 -17.09
C LYS A 136 18.38 -19.31 -17.03
N ASP A 137 18.01 -19.93 -18.15
CA ASP A 137 16.94 -20.90 -18.28
C ASP A 137 17.39 -22.18 -18.95
N GLU A 138 16.62 -23.22 -18.77
CA GLU A 138 16.80 -24.55 -19.36
C GLU A 138 15.65 -24.86 -20.35
N GLY A 139 15.19 -23.82 -21.07
CA GLY A 139 14.15 -23.94 -22.06
C GLY A 139 14.64 -24.53 -23.38
N CYS A 140 13.76 -24.53 -24.39
CA CYS A 140 14.08 -25.10 -25.70
C CYS A 140 15.26 -24.43 -26.46
N GLY A 141 15.74 -23.27 -25.98
CA GLY A 141 16.78 -22.51 -26.63
C GLY A 141 16.39 -21.93 -27.99
N MET A 142 17.37 -21.33 -28.66
CA MET A 142 17.24 -20.72 -29.99
C MET A 142 18.42 -21.08 -30.87
N SER A 143 18.13 -21.54 -32.08
CA SER A 143 19.14 -21.74 -33.10
C SER A 143 19.64 -20.39 -33.67
N ALA A 144 20.72 -20.38 -34.43
CA ALA A 144 21.18 -19.19 -35.13
C ALA A 144 20.10 -18.59 -36.05
N LEU A 145 19.28 -19.44 -36.65
CA LEU A 145 18.18 -19.04 -37.52
C LEU A 145 17.05 -18.38 -36.68
N ASP A 146 16.72 -18.95 -35.51
CA ASP A 146 15.73 -18.39 -34.60
C ASP A 146 16.16 -17.04 -34.05
N LEU A 147 17.44 -16.88 -33.69
CA LEU A 147 18.00 -15.61 -33.26
C LEU A 147 17.86 -14.53 -34.34
N ASN A 148 18.17 -14.86 -35.60
CA ASN A 148 18.07 -13.91 -36.71
C ASN A 148 16.62 -13.62 -37.13
N LYS A 149 15.78 -14.65 -37.30
CA LYS A 149 14.44 -14.49 -37.87
C LYS A 149 13.32 -14.24 -36.88
N LYS A 150 13.52 -14.63 -35.62
CA LYS A 150 12.48 -14.50 -34.59
C LYS A 150 12.89 -13.54 -33.44
N PHE A 151 14.13 -13.70 -32.94
CA PHE A 151 14.57 -12.92 -31.80
C PHE A 151 14.91 -11.47 -32.16
N LEU A 152 15.48 -11.17 -33.30
CA LEU A 152 15.77 -9.81 -33.76
C LEU A 152 14.56 -9.05 -34.31
N VAL A 153 13.45 -9.71 -34.56
CA VAL A 153 12.24 -9.06 -35.11
C VAL A 153 11.29 -8.69 -33.98
N VAL A 154 11.10 -7.39 -33.74
CA VAL A 154 10.20 -6.86 -32.69
C VAL A 154 8.77 -6.82 -33.21
N GLY A 155 7.80 -7.19 -32.34
CA GLY A 155 6.37 -7.17 -32.71
C GLY A 155 5.90 -8.34 -33.59
N THR A 156 6.64 -9.45 -33.66
CA THR A 156 6.22 -10.61 -34.47
C THR A 156 4.96 -11.25 -33.92
N PRO A 157 3.98 -11.58 -34.78
CA PRO A 157 2.79 -12.32 -34.39
C PRO A 157 3.05 -13.84 -34.21
N TYR A 158 4.31 -14.27 -34.20
CA TYR A 158 4.66 -15.70 -34.19
C TYR A 158 4.02 -16.48 -33.06
N LYS A 159 4.07 -15.94 -31.83
CA LYS A 159 3.42 -16.60 -30.67
C LYS A 159 1.88 -16.57 -30.78
N PHE A 160 1.33 -15.51 -31.37
CA PHE A 160 -0.10 -15.39 -31.63
C PHE A 160 -0.58 -16.41 -32.66
N ILE A 161 0.17 -16.57 -33.77
CA ILE A 161 -0.11 -17.55 -34.81
C ILE A 161 0.09 -18.97 -34.28
N ALA A 162 1.14 -19.21 -33.47
CA ALA A 162 1.37 -20.52 -32.86
C ALA A 162 0.23 -20.94 -31.90
N LYS A 163 -0.34 -19.99 -31.15
CA LYS A 163 -1.52 -20.22 -30.30
C LYS A 163 -2.77 -20.60 -31.12
N GLN A 164 -2.93 -20.04 -32.32
CA GLN A 164 -4.08 -20.37 -33.19
C GLN A 164 -3.96 -21.74 -33.83
N ASN A 165 -2.74 -22.16 -34.15
CA ASN A 165 -2.49 -23.37 -34.95
C ASN A 165 -2.34 -24.66 -34.10
N ASP A 166 -2.04 -24.56 -32.82
CA ASP A 166 -1.79 -25.72 -31.97
C ASP A 166 -2.43 -25.55 -30.57
N LYS A 167 -3.67 -26.01 -30.47
CA LYS A 167 -4.45 -25.92 -29.23
C LYS A 167 -3.81 -26.65 -28.03
N SER A 168 -2.96 -27.66 -28.28
CA SER A 168 -2.27 -28.41 -27.23
C SER A 168 -1.15 -27.63 -26.53
N LYS A 169 -0.67 -26.55 -27.15
CA LYS A 169 0.38 -25.66 -26.64
C LYS A 169 -0.16 -24.38 -25.98
N ASN A 170 -1.47 -24.16 -26.04
CA ASN A 170 -2.13 -22.95 -25.50
C ASN A 170 -1.82 -22.73 -24.02
N ASP A 171 -1.75 -23.79 -23.22
CA ASP A 171 -1.50 -23.72 -21.76
C ASP A 171 -0.06 -23.34 -21.39
N GLN A 172 0.89 -23.30 -22.35
CA GLN A 172 2.30 -23.11 -22.07
C GLN A 172 2.84 -21.72 -22.46
N LEU A 173 2.13 -20.99 -23.35
CA LEU A 173 2.62 -19.70 -23.89
C LEU A 173 1.99 -18.51 -23.16
N LEU A 174 2.74 -17.83 -22.28
CA LEU A 174 2.31 -16.70 -21.45
C LEU A 174 2.35 -15.34 -22.17
N GLY A 175 3.17 -15.19 -23.21
CA GLY A 175 3.39 -13.93 -23.92
C GLY A 175 2.93 -13.94 -25.37
N GLY A 176 2.41 -12.80 -25.91
CA GLY A 176 1.91 -12.70 -27.28
C GLY A 176 2.50 -11.55 -28.11
N LYS A 177 3.12 -10.53 -27.47
CA LYS A 177 3.43 -9.25 -28.16
C LYS A 177 4.83 -9.11 -28.76
N GLY A 178 5.77 -10.01 -28.47
CA GLY A 178 7.13 -9.98 -29.02
C GLY A 178 8.01 -8.79 -28.59
N ILE A 179 7.63 -8.07 -27.54
CA ILE A 179 8.35 -6.88 -27.02
C ILE A 179 9.15 -7.16 -25.74
N GLY A 180 8.98 -8.29 -25.09
CA GLY A 180 9.66 -8.64 -23.82
C GLY A 180 11.19 -8.58 -23.87
N ARG A 181 11.79 -8.72 -25.07
CA ARG A 181 13.25 -8.59 -25.29
C ARG A 181 13.76 -7.16 -25.10
N LEU A 182 12.88 -6.15 -25.23
CA LEU A 182 13.22 -4.75 -24.96
C LEU A 182 13.47 -4.50 -23.46
N SER A 183 13.03 -5.43 -22.59
CA SER A 183 13.31 -5.37 -21.14
C SER A 183 14.81 -5.30 -20.83
N MET A 184 15.67 -5.89 -21.67
CA MET A 184 17.11 -5.82 -21.47
C MET A 184 17.65 -4.39 -21.59
N MET A 185 17.04 -3.54 -22.43
CA MET A 185 17.43 -2.12 -22.60
C MET A 185 17.20 -1.30 -21.32
N ARG A 186 16.19 -1.67 -20.53
CA ARG A 186 15.87 -1.01 -19.27
C ARG A 186 16.90 -1.31 -18.18
N LEU A 187 17.48 -2.50 -18.20
CA LEU A 187 18.39 -2.96 -17.13
C LEU A 187 19.83 -2.48 -17.32
N GLY A 188 20.29 -2.41 -18.57
CA GLY A 188 21.69 -2.02 -18.81
C GLY A 188 21.95 -1.67 -20.28
N ASN A 189 23.08 -0.98 -20.53
CA ASN A 189 23.46 -0.52 -21.85
C ASN A 189 24.04 -1.61 -22.75
N GLN A 190 24.38 -2.79 -22.19
CA GLN A 190 24.86 -3.92 -22.97
C GLN A 190 24.15 -5.20 -22.56
N ALA A 191 23.72 -6.00 -23.52
CA ALA A 191 23.18 -7.33 -23.28
C ALA A 191 23.89 -8.37 -24.17
N ILE A 192 24.22 -9.51 -23.59
CA ILE A 192 24.81 -10.66 -24.28
C ILE A 192 23.80 -11.79 -24.15
N VAL A 193 23.25 -12.25 -25.25
CA VAL A 193 22.33 -13.37 -25.32
C VAL A 193 23.07 -14.56 -25.89
N ARG A 194 23.09 -15.68 -25.16
CA ARG A 194 23.63 -16.96 -25.57
C ARG A 194 22.50 -17.96 -25.52
N SER A 195 22.32 -18.70 -26.58
CA SER A 195 21.26 -19.70 -26.64
C SER A 195 21.68 -20.92 -27.45
N LYS A 196 21.18 -22.08 -27.05
CA LYS A 196 21.53 -23.38 -27.63
C LYS A 196 20.28 -24.25 -27.65
N VAL A 197 20.01 -24.85 -28.79
CA VAL A 197 18.96 -25.87 -29.00
C VAL A 197 19.55 -27.23 -28.72
N ARG A 198 18.74 -28.14 -28.23
CA ARG A 198 19.13 -29.54 -27.99
C ARG A 198 19.72 -30.18 -29.24
N GLY A 199 20.89 -30.80 -29.10
CA GLY A 199 21.61 -31.47 -30.19
C GLY A 199 22.55 -30.55 -30.99
N GLU A 200 22.56 -29.22 -30.80
CA GLU A 200 23.56 -28.33 -31.36
C GLU A 200 24.91 -28.48 -30.62
N LYS A 201 26.03 -28.40 -31.36
CA LYS A 201 27.40 -28.51 -30.80
C LYS A 201 27.82 -27.23 -30.05
N ASN A 202 27.45 -26.08 -30.57
CA ASN A 202 27.91 -24.76 -30.12
C ASN A 202 26.73 -23.91 -29.62
N TRP A 203 27.01 -23.05 -28.66
CA TRP A 203 26.12 -21.95 -28.33
C TRP A 203 26.14 -20.89 -29.40
N ASN A 204 24.99 -20.25 -29.65
CA ASN A 204 24.87 -19.10 -30.54
C ASN A 204 24.86 -17.85 -29.66
N ARG A 205 25.74 -16.90 -29.96
CA ARG A 205 25.89 -15.65 -29.20
C ARG A 205 25.57 -14.43 -30.02
N ILE A 206 24.81 -13.49 -29.43
CA ILE A 206 24.56 -12.16 -29.99
C ILE A 206 24.84 -11.12 -28.90
N ILE A 207 25.46 -9.99 -29.29
CA ILE A 207 25.79 -8.90 -28.39
C ILE A 207 25.02 -7.66 -28.82
N PHE A 208 24.27 -7.09 -27.90
CA PHE A 208 23.57 -5.83 -28.05
C PHE A 208 24.34 -4.74 -27.32
N ASP A 209 24.68 -3.67 -27.99
CA ASP A 209 25.19 -2.43 -27.41
C ASP A 209 24.20 -1.33 -27.72
N TRP A 210 23.37 -1.00 -26.71
CA TRP A 210 22.26 -0.06 -26.88
C TRP A 210 22.73 1.39 -27.01
N GLN A 211 23.97 1.71 -26.62
CA GLN A 211 24.55 3.05 -26.80
C GLN A 211 24.68 3.43 -28.28
N LYS A 212 24.80 2.45 -29.20
CA LYS A 212 24.78 2.68 -30.62
C LYS A 212 23.48 3.28 -31.16
N PHE A 213 22.37 3.08 -30.43
CA PHE A 213 21.06 3.63 -30.79
C PHE A 213 20.93 5.12 -30.44
N ASP A 214 21.86 5.71 -29.70
CA ASP A 214 21.84 7.12 -29.33
C ASP A 214 22.33 8.05 -30.46
N ASP A 215 22.94 7.48 -31.52
CA ASP A 215 23.35 8.26 -32.70
C ASP A 215 22.11 8.83 -33.41
N PRO A 216 21.96 10.17 -33.47
CA PRO A 216 20.78 10.81 -34.05
C PRO A 216 20.63 10.54 -35.57
N ASN A 217 21.70 10.18 -36.25
CA ASN A 217 21.72 9.94 -37.69
C ASN A 217 21.46 8.48 -38.09
N LEU A 218 21.39 7.57 -37.11
CA LEU A 218 21.22 6.14 -37.35
C LEU A 218 19.74 5.77 -37.42
N PHE A 219 19.37 5.05 -38.49
CA PHE A 219 18.06 4.43 -38.58
C PHE A 219 18.11 2.98 -38.10
N LEU A 220 16.95 2.44 -37.69
CA LEU A 220 16.83 1.08 -37.18
C LEU A 220 17.32 0.04 -38.23
N ASP A 221 17.05 0.29 -39.50
CA ASP A 221 17.46 -0.56 -40.61
C ASP A 221 18.97 -0.61 -40.81
N ASP A 222 19.73 0.37 -40.30
CA ASP A 222 21.18 0.44 -40.42
C ASP A 222 21.91 -0.31 -39.30
N VAL A 223 21.21 -0.61 -38.21
CA VAL A 223 21.76 -1.35 -37.03
C VAL A 223 21.87 -2.84 -37.40
N ARG A 224 23.08 -3.38 -37.32
CA ARG A 224 23.37 -4.78 -37.62
C ARG A 224 23.89 -5.52 -36.40
N PHE A 225 23.32 -6.68 -36.14
CA PHE A 225 23.78 -7.61 -35.10
C PHE A 225 24.28 -8.90 -35.77
N LEU A 226 25.39 -9.43 -35.25
CA LEU A 226 25.98 -10.67 -35.75
C LEU A 226 25.77 -11.79 -34.74
N VAL A 227 25.15 -12.86 -35.22
CA VAL A 227 25.09 -14.13 -34.50
C VAL A 227 26.38 -14.89 -34.75
N LYS A 228 27.15 -15.18 -33.70
CA LYS A 228 28.41 -15.89 -33.74
C LYS A 228 28.37 -17.15 -32.91
N PRO A 229 29.02 -18.25 -33.32
CA PRO A 229 29.18 -19.40 -32.45
C PRO A 229 30.03 -19.02 -31.23
N SER A 230 29.71 -19.58 -30.06
CA SER A 230 30.45 -19.41 -28.81
C SER A 230 30.73 -20.79 -28.24
N LYS A 231 32.01 -21.03 -27.87
CA LYS A 231 32.37 -22.23 -27.11
C LYS A 231 32.17 -21.91 -25.61
N GLU A 232 31.41 -22.70 -24.96
CA GLU A 232 31.23 -22.64 -23.51
C GLU A 232 31.42 -24.01 -22.89
N ASP A 233 31.91 -24.05 -21.64
CA ASP A 233 32.35 -25.30 -21.00
C ASP A 233 31.20 -26.24 -20.58
N GLU A 234 29.95 -25.80 -20.67
CA GLU A 234 28.77 -26.67 -20.41
C GLU A 234 28.31 -27.34 -21.71
N LEU A 235 28.90 -28.49 -21.99
CA LEU A 235 28.71 -29.21 -23.28
C LEU A 235 27.31 -29.78 -23.50
N ASP A 236 26.56 -30.13 -22.46
CA ASP A 236 25.28 -30.83 -22.54
C ASP A 236 24.04 -29.98 -22.23
N ALA A 237 24.19 -28.69 -21.97
CA ALA A 237 23.09 -27.82 -21.63
C ALA A 237 22.37 -27.26 -22.88
N GLU A 238 21.05 -27.24 -22.84
CA GLU A 238 20.18 -26.48 -23.73
C GLU A 238 19.58 -25.30 -22.98
N GLY A 239 19.07 -24.29 -23.68
CA GLY A 239 18.40 -23.14 -23.05
C GLY A 239 18.97 -21.80 -23.46
N THR A 240 18.76 -20.77 -22.58
CA THR A 240 19.19 -19.39 -22.86
C THR A 240 19.87 -18.78 -21.65
N ILE A 241 20.97 -18.06 -21.90
CA ILE A 241 21.70 -17.26 -20.91
C ILE A 241 21.74 -15.81 -21.39
N ILE A 242 21.16 -14.91 -20.62
CA ILE A 242 21.16 -13.47 -20.87
C ILE A 242 22.08 -12.83 -19.81
N THR A 243 23.12 -12.13 -20.25
CA THR A 243 24.01 -11.36 -19.37
C THR A 243 23.86 -9.89 -19.70
N ILE A 244 23.42 -9.10 -18.74
CA ILE A 244 23.22 -7.65 -18.87
C ILE A 244 24.33 -6.96 -18.09
N ARG A 245 25.05 -6.06 -18.75
CA ARG A 245 26.17 -5.30 -18.21
C ARG A 245 25.92 -3.80 -18.36
N LYS A 246 26.79 -2.97 -17.76
CA LYS A 246 26.62 -1.51 -17.71
C LYS A 246 25.23 -1.16 -17.19
N LEU A 247 24.92 -1.66 -15.98
CA LEU A 247 23.62 -1.49 -15.34
C LEU A 247 23.25 -0.01 -15.21
N LEU A 248 21.99 0.32 -15.48
CA LEU A 248 21.49 1.69 -15.43
C LEU A 248 21.06 2.10 -14.02
N SER A 249 20.87 1.16 -13.13
CA SER A 249 20.46 1.42 -11.74
C SER A 249 21.34 0.68 -10.75
N ASN A 250 21.40 1.22 -9.52
CA ASN A 250 22.10 0.61 -8.42
C ASN A 250 21.22 -0.49 -7.78
N TRP A 251 21.78 -1.69 -7.62
CA TRP A 251 21.14 -2.79 -6.93
C TRP A 251 21.73 -2.93 -5.52
N SER A 252 20.85 -2.82 -4.52
CA SER A 252 21.18 -2.99 -3.12
C SER A 252 20.37 -4.16 -2.54
N THR A 253 20.76 -4.66 -1.37
CA THR A 253 20.01 -5.65 -0.60
C THR A 253 18.58 -5.23 -0.39
N THR A 254 18.33 -3.96 -0.05
CA THR A 254 16.98 -3.39 0.13
C THR A 254 16.17 -3.45 -1.16
N LYS A 255 16.77 -3.08 -2.31
CA LYS A 255 16.11 -3.15 -3.62
C LYS A 255 15.78 -4.60 -4.00
N VAL A 256 16.71 -5.52 -3.76
CA VAL A 256 16.49 -6.96 -4.01
C VAL A 256 15.36 -7.50 -3.12
N GLN A 257 15.35 -7.19 -1.83
CA GLN A 257 14.27 -7.61 -0.93
C GLN A 257 12.91 -7.02 -1.33
N SER A 258 12.87 -5.76 -1.75
CA SER A 258 11.66 -5.14 -2.31
C SER A 258 11.18 -5.88 -3.57
N PHE A 259 12.11 -6.20 -4.49
CA PHE A 259 11.82 -6.97 -5.68
C PHE A 259 11.23 -8.35 -5.35
N LEU A 260 11.85 -9.08 -4.42
CA LEU A 260 11.35 -10.38 -3.97
C LEU A 260 9.92 -10.28 -3.43
N ASN A 261 9.66 -9.32 -2.54
CA ASN A 261 8.37 -9.18 -1.87
C ASN A 261 7.25 -8.70 -2.82
N LYS A 262 7.52 -7.70 -3.66
CA LYS A 262 6.51 -7.10 -4.54
C LYS A 262 6.23 -7.92 -5.79
N TYR A 263 7.25 -8.58 -6.35
CA TYR A 263 7.16 -9.25 -7.66
C TYR A 263 7.26 -10.77 -7.54
N ILE A 264 8.34 -11.30 -6.99
CA ILE A 264 8.63 -12.73 -7.07
C ILE A 264 7.70 -13.57 -6.19
N ARG A 265 7.48 -13.18 -4.94
CA ARG A 265 6.56 -13.89 -4.04
C ARG A 265 5.13 -13.94 -4.56
N ARG A 266 4.72 -12.96 -5.37
CA ARG A 266 3.38 -12.82 -5.93
C ARG A 266 3.32 -13.15 -7.42
N LEU A 267 4.42 -13.62 -8.00
CA LEU A 267 4.50 -13.98 -9.41
C LEU A 267 3.46 -15.04 -9.80
N GLN A 268 3.29 -16.02 -8.93
CA GLN A 268 2.33 -17.11 -9.10
C GLN A 268 1.14 -16.93 -8.15
N ASN A 269 -0.02 -17.43 -8.55
CA ASN A 269 -1.19 -17.41 -7.70
C ASN A 269 -0.95 -18.20 -6.41
N PRO A 270 -1.02 -17.55 -5.23
CA PRO A 270 -0.74 -18.19 -3.95
C PRO A 270 -1.81 -19.21 -3.51
N PHE A 271 -3.00 -19.19 -4.15
CA PHE A 271 -4.10 -20.10 -3.85
C PHE A 271 -4.10 -21.36 -4.71
N LEU A 272 -3.42 -21.34 -5.86
CA LEU A 272 -3.35 -22.52 -6.72
C LEU A 272 -2.38 -23.56 -6.16
N GLN A 273 -2.89 -24.71 -5.78
CA GLN A 273 -2.08 -25.88 -5.40
C GLN A 273 -1.57 -26.58 -6.66
N LYS A 274 -0.58 -26.03 -7.34
CA LYS A 274 0.11 -26.74 -8.41
C LYS A 274 1.09 -27.76 -7.82
N LYS A 275 1.09 -28.98 -8.36
CA LYS A 275 2.03 -30.06 -7.96
C LYS A 275 3.50 -29.66 -8.19
N ARG A 276 3.79 -28.70 -9.08
CA ARG A 276 5.12 -28.13 -9.34
C ARG A 276 4.99 -26.64 -9.51
N PRO A 277 5.29 -25.82 -8.51
CA PRO A 277 5.49 -24.39 -8.71
C PRO A 277 6.65 -24.19 -9.68
N TYR A 278 6.60 -23.11 -10.50
CA TYR A 278 7.72 -22.74 -11.36
C TYR A 278 8.92 -22.37 -10.47
N PRO A 279 10.02 -23.17 -10.42
CA PRO A 279 11.12 -22.87 -9.56
C PRO A 279 11.93 -21.69 -10.09
N ILE A 280 12.04 -20.66 -9.27
CA ILE A 280 12.81 -19.46 -9.56
C ILE A 280 13.86 -19.32 -8.46
N ASP A 281 15.12 -19.30 -8.86
CA ASP A 281 16.23 -19.01 -7.97
C ASP A 281 16.70 -17.58 -8.21
N ILE A 282 16.69 -16.78 -7.17
CA ILE A 282 17.27 -15.44 -7.16
C ILE A 282 18.56 -15.49 -6.33
N LEU A 283 19.67 -15.08 -6.93
CA LEU A 283 20.95 -14.94 -6.26
C LEU A 283 21.35 -13.46 -6.23
N PHE A 284 21.84 -13.00 -5.10
CA PHE A 284 22.42 -11.68 -4.93
C PHE A 284 23.85 -11.81 -4.44
N ASN A 285 24.81 -11.31 -5.23
CA ASN A 285 26.25 -11.45 -4.98
C ASN A 285 26.70 -12.91 -4.72
N GLY A 286 26.02 -13.87 -5.33
CA GLY A 286 26.27 -15.30 -5.16
C GLY A 286 25.37 -15.98 -4.13
N ASP A 287 24.79 -15.25 -3.19
CA ASP A 287 23.95 -15.80 -2.14
C ASP A 287 22.51 -16.01 -2.60
N ARG A 288 21.99 -17.21 -2.38
CA ARG A 288 20.61 -17.56 -2.74
C ARG A 288 19.63 -16.87 -1.81
N GLN A 289 18.71 -16.11 -2.42
CA GLN A 289 17.64 -15.41 -1.73
C GLN A 289 16.44 -16.33 -1.51
N ILE A 290 15.91 -16.35 -0.29
CA ILE A 290 14.78 -17.22 0.06
C ILE A 290 13.47 -16.55 -0.38
N VAL A 291 12.78 -17.15 -1.33
CA VAL A 291 11.43 -16.75 -1.76
C VAL A 291 10.39 -17.51 -0.93
N ARG A 292 9.70 -16.82 -0.04
CA ARG A 292 8.69 -17.44 0.82
C ARG A 292 7.31 -17.33 0.19
N PRO A 293 6.56 -18.44 -0.04
CA PRO A 293 5.17 -18.41 -0.50
C PRO A 293 4.26 -17.82 0.57
N LEU A 294 2.98 -17.67 0.26
CA LEU A 294 1.95 -17.29 1.25
C LEU A 294 1.95 -18.31 2.40
N PRO A 295 2.26 -17.88 3.62
CA PRO A 295 2.38 -18.81 4.74
C PRO A 295 1.02 -19.41 5.14
N LYS A 296 0.96 -20.72 5.36
CA LYS A 296 -0.27 -21.38 5.81
C LYS A 296 -0.78 -20.82 7.15
N TRP A 297 0.14 -20.48 8.06
CA TRP A 297 -0.22 -19.85 9.33
C TRP A 297 -0.89 -18.49 9.16
N LEU A 298 -0.54 -17.72 8.12
CA LEU A 298 -1.19 -16.44 7.84
C LEU A 298 -2.67 -16.64 7.43
N ILE A 299 -2.95 -17.68 6.65
CA ILE A 299 -4.31 -18.03 6.21
C ILE A 299 -5.22 -18.30 7.42
N SER A 300 -4.72 -18.90 8.50
CA SER A 300 -5.50 -19.17 9.71
C SER A 300 -5.89 -17.91 10.49
N HIS A 301 -5.24 -16.76 10.24
CA HIS A 301 -5.61 -15.47 10.82
C HIS A 301 -6.70 -14.73 10.03
N ALA A 302 -7.08 -15.18 8.84
CA ALA A 302 -8.18 -14.60 8.09
C ALA A 302 -9.51 -14.80 8.82
N GLN A 303 -10.34 -13.75 8.89
CA GLN A 303 -11.67 -13.83 9.48
C GLN A 303 -12.63 -14.62 8.60
N PHE A 304 -12.51 -14.48 7.28
CA PHE A 304 -13.18 -15.38 6.34
C PHE A 304 -12.31 -15.70 5.13
N ARG A 305 -12.67 -16.81 4.49
CA ARG A 305 -12.20 -17.22 3.16
C ARG A 305 -13.39 -17.31 2.23
N THR A 306 -13.26 -16.81 1.01
CA THR A 306 -14.29 -16.97 0.01
C THR A 306 -13.70 -17.47 -1.31
N HIS A 307 -14.43 -18.38 -1.94
CA HIS A 307 -14.16 -18.88 -3.28
C HIS A 307 -15.35 -18.58 -4.17
N ILE A 308 -15.08 -18.02 -5.33
CA ILE A 308 -16.11 -17.63 -6.29
C ILE A 308 -15.82 -18.29 -7.64
N THR A 309 -16.86 -18.80 -8.26
CA THR A 309 -16.80 -19.30 -9.63
C THR A 309 -17.78 -18.52 -10.49
N PHE A 310 -17.33 -18.09 -11.65
CA PHE A 310 -18.15 -17.50 -12.70
C PHE A 310 -18.11 -18.39 -13.93
N THR A 311 -19.27 -18.83 -14.39
CA THR A 311 -19.43 -19.68 -15.57
C THR A 311 -20.67 -19.24 -16.33
N PRO A 312 -20.53 -18.39 -17.35
CA PRO A 312 -21.65 -17.87 -18.11
C PRO A 312 -22.21 -18.97 -19.03
N ASP A 313 -23.53 -19.05 -19.09
CA ASP A 313 -24.28 -19.92 -20.01
C ASP A 313 -25.39 -19.11 -20.67
N SER A 314 -25.11 -18.58 -21.87
CA SER A 314 -26.05 -17.76 -22.62
C SER A 314 -27.20 -18.55 -23.23
N GLU A 315 -27.06 -19.87 -23.37
CA GLU A 315 -28.12 -20.75 -23.86
C GLU A 315 -29.18 -20.97 -22.76
N ASN A 316 -28.73 -20.90 -21.49
CA ASN A 316 -29.63 -21.01 -20.34
C ASN A 316 -29.40 -19.83 -19.34
N PRO A 317 -29.89 -18.61 -19.62
CA PRO A 317 -29.65 -17.43 -18.78
C PRO A 317 -30.18 -17.55 -17.34
N LYS A 318 -31.09 -18.47 -17.08
CA LYS A 318 -31.62 -18.76 -15.72
C LYS A 318 -30.75 -19.71 -14.92
N SER A 319 -29.71 -20.29 -15.54
CA SER A 319 -28.73 -21.12 -14.83
C SER A 319 -27.88 -20.25 -13.88
N ILE A 320 -27.30 -20.89 -12.85
CA ILE A 320 -26.38 -20.23 -11.93
C ILE A 320 -25.10 -19.90 -12.67
N ALA A 321 -24.84 -18.59 -12.85
CA ALA A 321 -23.63 -18.11 -13.51
C ALA A 321 -22.54 -17.66 -12.52
N PHE A 322 -22.93 -17.10 -11.38
CA PHE A 322 -21.99 -16.61 -10.37
C PHE A 322 -22.30 -17.26 -9.04
N LYS A 323 -21.33 -17.95 -8.45
CA LYS A 323 -21.46 -18.70 -7.21
C LYS A 323 -20.38 -18.27 -6.24
N ARG A 324 -20.77 -17.84 -5.04
CA ARG A 324 -19.88 -17.50 -3.94
C ARG A 324 -20.02 -18.52 -2.80
N GLU A 325 -18.91 -19.10 -2.39
CA GLU A 325 -18.76 -19.89 -1.18
C GLU A 325 -17.93 -19.11 -0.18
N LEU A 326 -18.45 -18.87 1.03
CA LEU A 326 -17.78 -18.12 2.09
C LEU A 326 -17.72 -18.97 3.35
N VAL A 327 -16.53 -19.07 3.94
CA VAL A 327 -16.27 -19.81 5.17
C VAL A 327 -15.69 -18.86 6.21
N TRP A 328 -16.41 -18.63 7.31
CA TRP A 328 -15.93 -17.87 8.44
C TRP A 328 -14.92 -18.66 9.27
N LYS A 329 -14.00 -17.97 9.92
CA LYS A 329 -12.95 -18.59 10.77
C LYS A 329 -13.52 -19.57 11.80
N ASN A 330 -14.67 -19.24 12.37
CA ASN A 330 -15.31 -20.02 13.43
C ASN A 330 -16.49 -20.88 12.93
N SER A 331 -16.68 -21.02 11.60
CA SER A 331 -17.75 -21.83 11.00
C SER A 331 -17.14 -23.04 10.29
N SER A 332 -17.78 -24.18 10.46
CA SER A 332 -17.44 -25.43 9.76
C SER A 332 -18.18 -25.60 8.43
N SER A 333 -19.24 -24.84 8.19
CA SER A 333 -20.05 -24.93 6.98
C SER A 333 -19.91 -23.70 6.11
N PRO A 334 -19.75 -23.85 4.78
CA PRO A 334 -19.72 -22.73 3.86
C PRO A 334 -21.10 -22.10 3.68
N GLU A 335 -21.13 -20.78 3.64
CA GLU A 335 -22.30 -20.03 3.21
C GLU A 335 -22.28 -19.89 1.70
N LEU A 336 -23.37 -20.30 1.05
CA LEU A 336 -23.50 -20.29 -0.39
C LEU A 336 -24.41 -19.14 -0.81
N ARG A 337 -23.99 -18.37 -1.82
CA ARG A 337 -24.81 -17.41 -2.53
C ARG A 337 -24.62 -17.56 -4.03
N THR A 338 -25.71 -17.46 -4.76
CA THR A 338 -25.74 -17.70 -6.21
C THR A 338 -26.53 -16.61 -6.93
N TRP A 339 -26.11 -16.30 -8.14
CA TRP A 339 -26.83 -15.38 -9.04
C TRP A 339 -26.98 -16.05 -10.41
N SER A 340 -28.14 -15.89 -11.01
CA SER A 340 -28.36 -16.32 -12.38
C SER A 340 -27.74 -15.30 -13.36
N LEU A 341 -27.47 -15.71 -14.58
CA LEU A 341 -26.97 -14.81 -15.62
C LEU A 341 -27.99 -13.71 -15.94
N GLU A 342 -29.31 -14.04 -15.91
CA GLU A 342 -30.40 -13.10 -16.12
C GLU A 342 -30.44 -12.01 -15.02
N ASP A 343 -30.26 -12.40 -13.75
CA ASP A 343 -30.24 -11.45 -12.64
C ASP A 343 -29.04 -10.51 -12.72
N LEU A 344 -27.86 -11.03 -13.04
CA LEU A 344 -26.64 -10.22 -13.22
C LEU A 344 -26.79 -9.24 -14.39
N SER A 345 -27.33 -9.70 -15.52
CA SER A 345 -27.58 -8.83 -16.68
C SER A 345 -28.53 -7.69 -16.36
N ARG A 346 -29.58 -7.96 -15.57
CA ARG A 346 -30.55 -6.95 -15.13
C ARG A 346 -29.97 -5.98 -14.09
N GLU A 347 -29.23 -6.49 -13.11
CA GLU A 347 -28.65 -5.66 -12.04
C GLU A 347 -27.57 -4.72 -12.58
N LEU A 348 -26.76 -5.16 -13.54
CA LEU A 348 -25.65 -4.40 -14.11
C LEU A 348 -26.03 -3.62 -15.38
N ASP A 349 -27.21 -3.87 -15.95
CA ASP A 349 -27.67 -3.31 -17.25
C ASP A 349 -26.68 -3.60 -18.40
N ILE A 350 -26.17 -4.86 -18.44
CA ILE A 350 -25.18 -5.31 -19.43
C ILE A 350 -25.76 -6.46 -20.24
N PRO A 351 -25.58 -6.47 -21.59
CA PRO A 351 -26.08 -7.53 -22.47
C PRO A 351 -25.46 -8.90 -22.17
N LEU A 352 -26.28 -9.97 -22.29
CA LEU A 352 -25.87 -11.36 -22.04
C LEU A 352 -24.65 -11.79 -22.87
N ASP A 353 -24.54 -11.30 -24.11
CA ASP A 353 -23.42 -11.61 -24.99
C ASP A 353 -22.06 -11.16 -24.41
N THR A 354 -22.03 -10.03 -23.68
CA THR A 354 -20.79 -9.54 -23.04
C THR A 354 -20.31 -10.50 -21.95
N PHE A 355 -21.25 -11.11 -21.19
CA PHE A 355 -20.92 -12.13 -20.20
C PHE A 355 -20.31 -13.37 -20.84
N GLN A 356 -20.86 -13.81 -21.98
CA GLN A 356 -20.31 -14.95 -22.71
C GLN A 356 -18.89 -14.65 -23.25
N ARG A 357 -18.68 -13.47 -23.77
CA ARG A 357 -17.36 -13.03 -24.26
C ARG A 357 -16.34 -12.85 -23.14
N LEU A 358 -16.77 -12.45 -21.95
CA LEU A 358 -15.89 -12.40 -20.77
C LEU A 358 -15.31 -13.79 -20.48
N GLY A 359 -16.14 -14.82 -20.57
CA GLY A 359 -15.76 -16.20 -20.29
C GLY A 359 -15.63 -16.53 -18.80
N PRO A 360 -15.40 -17.80 -18.46
CA PRO A 360 -15.34 -18.28 -17.09
C PRO A 360 -14.07 -17.80 -16.37
N PHE A 361 -14.21 -17.52 -15.06
CA PHE A 361 -13.08 -17.21 -14.18
C PHE A 361 -13.38 -17.66 -12.75
N THR A 362 -12.34 -17.68 -11.91
CA THR A 362 -12.49 -17.95 -10.47
C THR A 362 -11.83 -16.85 -9.64
N VAL A 363 -12.34 -16.64 -8.43
CA VAL A 363 -11.78 -15.69 -7.48
C VAL A 363 -11.59 -16.37 -6.14
N ASP A 364 -10.41 -16.21 -5.54
CA ASP A 364 -10.12 -16.60 -4.17
C ASP A 364 -9.82 -15.35 -3.35
N CYS A 365 -10.34 -15.27 -2.14
CA CYS A 365 -10.16 -14.12 -1.29
C CYS A 365 -10.05 -14.51 0.19
N LEU A 366 -9.11 -13.88 0.87
CA LEU A 366 -8.96 -13.88 2.32
C LEU A 366 -9.18 -12.45 2.84
N TRP A 367 -9.99 -12.32 3.86
CA TRP A 367 -10.18 -11.05 4.52
C TRP A 367 -9.64 -11.07 5.95
N PHE A 368 -8.91 -10.02 6.30
CA PHE A 368 -8.25 -9.86 7.58
C PHE A 368 -8.74 -8.59 8.28
N ASN A 369 -9.44 -8.74 9.39
CA ASN A 369 -9.66 -7.60 10.27
C ASN A 369 -8.42 -7.40 11.14
N ARG A 370 -7.58 -6.41 10.78
CA ARG A 370 -6.27 -6.16 11.41
C ARG A 370 -6.36 -5.84 12.90
N SER A 371 -7.46 -5.27 13.36
CA SER A 371 -7.67 -4.96 14.77
C SER A 371 -7.91 -6.21 15.59
N LEU A 372 -8.58 -7.23 15.03
CA LEU A 372 -8.83 -8.52 15.67
C LEU A 372 -7.63 -9.47 15.60
N ILE A 373 -6.54 -9.09 14.95
CA ILE A 373 -5.33 -9.92 14.90
C ILE A 373 -4.61 -9.86 16.23
N VAL A 374 -4.51 -11.01 16.87
CA VAL A 374 -3.71 -11.25 18.07
C VAL A 374 -2.53 -12.15 17.69
N GLY A 375 -1.38 -11.94 18.32
CA GLY A 375 -0.24 -12.85 18.17
C GLY A 375 -0.57 -14.24 18.72
N ASP A 376 0.02 -15.26 18.13
CA ASP A 376 -0.03 -16.63 18.61
C ASP A 376 1.30 -17.02 19.29
N LEU A 377 1.43 -18.31 19.68
CA LEU A 377 2.65 -18.82 20.35
C LEU A 377 3.92 -18.72 19.48
N GLU A 378 3.79 -18.75 18.15
CA GLU A 378 4.91 -18.77 17.22
C GLU A 378 5.16 -17.42 16.55
N HIS A 379 4.12 -16.57 16.45
CA HIS A 379 4.14 -15.33 15.68
C HIS A 379 3.58 -14.17 16.48
N SER A 380 4.41 -13.16 16.71
CA SER A 380 3.95 -11.90 17.32
C SER A 380 2.99 -11.16 16.38
N LYS A 381 2.07 -10.35 16.94
CA LYS A 381 1.18 -9.48 16.15
C LYS A 381 1.94 -8.65 15.11
N LYS A 382 3.11 -8.12 15.48
CA LYS A 382 3.97 -7.33 14.57
C LYS A 382 4.38 -8.15 13.35
N LYS A 383 4.86 -9.39 13.54
CA LYS A 383 5.27 -10.29 12.46
C LYS A 383 4.11 -10.63 11.53
N ILE A 384 2.91 -10.86 12.09
CA ILE A 384 1.70 -11.13 11.29
C ILE A 384 1.36 -9.91 10.42
N LEU A 385 1.37 -8.70 10.98
CA LEU A 385 1.07 -7.47 10.24
C LEU A 385 2.12 -7.15 9.17
N GLU A 386 3.41 -7.40 9.45
CA GLU A 386 4.48 -7.26 8.46
C GLU A 386 4.26 -8.19 7.26
N GLU A 387 3.89 -9.44 7.51
CA GLU A 387 3.60 -10.40 6.44
C GLU A 387 2.32 -10.03 5.67
N LEU A 388 1.28 -9.54 6.35
CA LEU A 388 0.09 -9.01 5.71
C LEU A 388 0.39 -7.84 4.77
N ASN A 389 1.30 -6.94 5.15
CA ASN A 389 1.72 -5.83 4.30
C ASN A 389 2.37 -6.30 3.00
N VAL A 390 2.98 -7.47 2.98
CA VAL A 390 3.52 -8.07 1.75
C VAL A 390 2.41 -8.63 0.87
N TRP A 391 1.35 -9.22 1.44
CA TRP A 391 0.34 -9.96 0.69
C TRP A 391 -0.95 -9.19 0.41
N CYS A 392 -1.35 -8.27 1.28
CA CYS A 392 -2.53 -7.44 1.04
C CYS A 392 -2.34 -6.50 -0.15
N GLY A 393 -3.44 -6.05 -0.72
CA GLY A 393 -3.46 -5.16 -1.88
C GLY A 393 -4.72 -5.34 -2.73
N GLY A 394 -5.70 -6.10 -2.25
CA GLY A 394 -6.93 -6.41 -2.97
C GLY A 394 -6.79 -7.62 -3.89
N PHE A 395 -7.42 -7.55 -5.06
CA PHE A 395 -7.44 -8.65 -6.02
C PHE A 395 -6.31 -8.53 -7.04
N ALA A 396 -5.45 -9.54 -7.10
CA ALA A 396 -4.44 -9.70 -8.14
C ALA A 396 -5.00 -10.56 -9.27
N ILE A 397 -4.79 -10.17 -10.53
CA ILE A 397 -5.20 -10.94 -11.69
C ILE A 397 -4.08 -11.90 -12.06
N TYR A 398 -4.42 -13.16 -12.25
CA TYR A 398 -3.51 -14.21 -12.69
C TYR A 398 -4.03 -14.80 -14.00
N ARG A 399 -3.24 -14.70 -15.05
CA ARG A 399 -3.50 -15.34 -16.34
C ARG A 399 -2.62 -16.59 -16.47
N ASP A 400 -3.26 -17.72 -16.69
CA ASP A 400 -2.57 -19.03 -16.82
C ASP A 400 -1.61 -19.31 -15.64
N GLY A 401 -1.99 -18.80 -14.45
CA GLY A 401 -1.23 -18.94 -13.20
C GLY A 401 -0.17 -17.88 -12.94
N PHE A 402 0.09 -16.94 -13.87
CA PHE A 402 1.02 -15.83 -13.70
C PHE A 402 0.31 -14.50 -13.49
N ARG A 403 0.83 -13.70 -12.58
CA ARG A 403 0.27 -12.38 -12.27
C ARG A 403 0.34 -11.45 -13.47
N VAL A 404 -0.74 -10.74 -13.74
CA VAL A 404 -0.80 -9.67 -14.73
C VAL A 404 -0.32 -8.37 -14.07
N GLY A 405 0.85 -7.89 -14.49
CA GLY A 405 1.43 -6.66 -13.97
C GLY A 405 1.61 -6.64 -12.46
N GLN A 406 1.25 -5.50 -11.86
CA GLN A 406 1.27 -5.29 -10.42
C GLN A 406 -0.13 -5.33 -9.80
N THR A 407 -1.14 -5.85 -10.52
CA THR A 407 -2.53 -5.91 -10.06
C THR A 407 -2.64 -6.50 -8.65
N GLY A 408 -3.46 -5.89 -7.80
CA GLY A 408 -3.61 -6.28 -6.40
C GLY A 408 -2.38 -6.00 -5.54
N GLY A 409 -1.48 -5.11 -5.98
CA GLY A 409 -0.41 -4.55 -5.15
C GLY A 409 -0.89 -3.40 -4.28
N MET A 410 -0.09 -3.03 -3.28
CA MET A 410 -0.41 -1.90 -2.40
C MET A 410 -0.41 -0.56 -3.15
N ASP A 411 0.30 -0.48 -4.27
CA ASP A 411 0.43 0.72 -5.10
C ASP A 411 -0.60 0.77 -6.24
N ASP A 412 -1.45 -0.28 -6.39
CA ASP A 412 -2.41 -0.41 -7.49
C ASP A 412 -3.85 -0.58 -6.99
N ASP A 413 -4.71 0.40 -7.27
CA ASP A 413 -6.16 0.35 -7.01
C ASP A 413 -6.96 0.29 -8.32
N TRP A 414 -6.71 -0.75 -9.11
CA TRP A 414 -7.34 -0.93 -10.42
C TRP A 414 -8.86 -1.11 -10.38
N LEU A 415 -9.42 -1.49 -9.22
CA LEU A 415 -10.87 -1.58 -8.97
C LEU A 415 -11.45 -0.27 -8.39
N GLU A 416 -10.66 0.76 -8.18
CA GLU A 416 -11.03 1.99 -7.46
C GLU A 416 -11.67 1.70 -6.08
N TRP A 417 -11.21 0.63 -5.46
CA TRP A 417 -11.85 0.06 -4.27
C TRP A 417 -11.74 0.98 -3.06
N ASP A 418 -10.61 1.61 -2.87
CA ASP A 418 -10.42 2.56 -1.76
C ASP A 418 -11.23 3.83 -1.97
N SER A 419 -11.31 4.34 -3.19
CA SER A 419 -12.15 5.49 -3.53
C SER A 419 -13.63 5.21 -3.30
N ARG A 420 -14.10 4.01 -3.63
CA ARG A 420 -15.48 3.56 -3.39
C ARG A 420 -15.73 3.28 -1.91
N ALA A 421 -14.74 2.74 -1.18
CA ALA A 421 -14.82 2.51 0.26
C ALA A 421 -14.95 3.82 1.05
N LEU A 422 -14.26 4.88 0.62
CA LEU A 422 -14.34 6.20 1.24
C LEU A 422 -15.74 6.86 1.10
N LYS A 423 -16.54 6.46 0.11
CA LYS A 423 -17.89 6.97 -0.13
C LYS A 423 -18.98 6.22 0.64
N THR A 424 -18.69 5.05 1.19
CA THR A 424 -19.65 4.20 1.90
C THR A 424 -19.46 4.25 3.40
N LYS A 425 -20.54 4.29 4.19
CA LYS A 425 -20.48 4.16 5.65
C LYS A 425 -19.79 2.84 6.04
N GLY A 426 -18.78 2.93 6.90
CA GLY A 426 -18.12 1.76 7.46
C GLY A 426 -17.09 1.11 6.53
N PHE A 427 -15.91 1.63 6.42
CA PHE A 427 -14.69 1.17 5.71
C PHE A 427 -14.35 -0.32 5.83
N THR A 428 -15.34 -1.15 5.84
CA THR A 428 -15.28 -2.59 5.87
C THR A 428 -14.90 -3.12 4.50
N LEU A 429 -13.94 -4.01 4.45
CA LEU A 429 -13.43 -4.64 3.24
C LEU A 429 -12.73 -3.64 2.28
N ASN A 430 -11.45 -3.51 2.45
CA ASN A 430 -10.55 -2.67 1.65
C ASN A 430 -9.31 -3.45 1.20
N ARG A 431 -8.48 -2.85 0.34
CA ARG A 431 -7.26 -3.48 -0.18
C ARG A 431 -6.28 -3.89 0.92
N TYR A 432 -6.11 -3.08 1.95
CA TYR A 432 -5.16 -3.32 3.04
C TYR A 432 -5.53 -4.49 3.96
N GLN A 433 -6.75 -4.99 3.82
CA GLN A 433 -7.29 -6.10 4.60
C GLN A 433 -7.53 -7.34 3.73
N THR A 434 -7.28 -7.26 2.43
CA THR A 434 -7.68 -8.29 1.48
C THR A 434 -6.48 -8.85 0.74
N VAL A 435 -6.39 -10.18 0.72
CA VAL A 435 -5.51 -10.94 -0.16
C VAL A 435 -6.41 -11.70 -1.10
N GLY A 436 -6.43 -11.29 -2.37
CA GLY A 436 -7.31 -11.89 -3.36
C GLY A 436 -6.60 -12.24 -4.66
N SER A 437 -7.12 -13.24 -5.36
CA SER A 437 -6.69 -13.63 -6.69
C SER A 437 -7.89 -13.82 -7.62
N ILE A 438 -7.73 -13.40 -8.87
CA ILE A 438 -8.65 -13.65 -9.96
C ILE A 438 -7.92 -14.52 -10.97
N ASN A 439 -8.46 -15.68 -11.28
CA ASN A 439 -7.85 -16.59 -12.24
C ASN A 439 -8.58 -16.50 -13.57
N ILE A 440 -7.87 -16.08 -14.60
CA ILE A 440 -8.30 -16.06 -16.00
C ILE A 440 -7.35 -16.90 -16.84
N SER A 441 -7.79 -17.30 -18.01
CA SER A 441 -6.94 -18.04 -18.95
C SER A 441 -6.90 -17.35 -20.32
N SER A 442 -5.82 -17.57 -21.04
CA SER A 442 -5.70 -17.10 -22.43
C SER A 442 -6.68 -17.80 -23.38
N GLU A 443 -7.11 -19.00 -23.04
CA GLU A 443 -8.05 -19.81 -23.83
C GLU A 443 -9.49 -19.34 -23.64
N HIS A 444 -9.92 -19.18 -22.37
CA HIS A 444 -11.32 -18.93 -22.05
C HIS A 444 -11.67 -17.43 -21.97
N ASN A 445 -10.66 -16.55 -21.79
CA ASN A 445 -10.84 -15.10 -21.68
C ASN A 445 -10.03 -14.34 -22.75
N PRO A 446 -10.21 -14.64 -24.06
CA PRO A 446 -9.36 -14.07 -25.13
C PRO A 446 -9.55 -12.57 -25.31
N HIS A 447 -10.70 -12.01 -24.89
CA HIS A 447 -11.01 -10.59 -25.00
C HIS A 447 -10.36 -9.74 -23.90
N LEU A 448 -10.00 -10.36 -22.77
CA LEU A 448 -9.20 -9.69 -21.73
C LEU A 448 -7.74 -9.64 -22.16
N VAL A 449 -7.28 -8.54 -22.71
CA VAL A 449 -5.92 -8.39 -23.25
C VAL A 449 -5.06 -7.57 -22.30
N ASP A 450 -3.82 -8.02 -22.04
CA ASP A 450 -2.86 -7.26 -21.24
C ASP A 450 -2.44 -5.98 -21.97
N ALA A 451 -2.34 -4.85 -21.28
CA ALA A 451 -1.85 -3.59 -21.84
C ALA A 451 -0.40 -3.72 -22.35
N ALA A 452 0.04 -2.78 -23.19
CA ALA A 452 1.38 -2.84 -23.77
C ALA A 452 2.48 -2.75 -22.72
N ASN A 453 2.29 -1.91 -21.68
CA ASN A 453 3.17 -1.81 -20.52
C ASN A 453 3.00 -2.95 -19.52
N ARG A 454 2.04 -3.86 -19.75
CA ARG A 454 1.73 -5.04 -18.93
C ARG A 454 1.39 -4.76 -17.47
N GLU A 455 1.04 -3.53 -17.13
CA GLU A 455 0.65 -3.17 -15.77
C GLU A 455 -0.78 -3.55 -15.44
N ARG A 456 -1.67 -3.59 -16.44
CA ARG A 456 -3.11 -3.86 -16.30
C ARG A 456 -3.68 -4.47 -17.58
N LEU A 457 -4.98 -4.79 -17.52
CA LEU A 457 -5.74 -5.15 -18.71
C LEU A 457 -6.09 -3.89 -19.54
N VAL A 458 -6.22 -4.07 -20.84
CA VAL A 458 -6.75 -3.02 -21.74
C VAL A 458 -8.24 -2.84 -21.45
N SER A 459 -8.71 -1.59 -21.42
CA SER A 459 -10.14 -1.29 -21.26
C SER A 459 -10.91 -1.84 -22.48
N CYS A 460 -11.91 -2.64 -22.19
CA CYS A 460 -12.85 -3.22 -23.13
C CYS A 460 -14.14 -3.57 -22.37
N PRO A 461 -15.28 -3.81 -23.06
CA PRO A 461 -16.54 -4.14 -22.40
C PRO A 461 -16.44 -5.34 -21.44
N GLU A 462 -15.65 -6.34 -21.76
CA GLU A 462 -15.44 -7.53 -20.94
C GLU A 462 -14.64 -7.19 -19.68
N GLN A 463 -13.66 -6.29 -19.77
CA GLN A 463 -12.90 -5.82 -18.60
C GLN A 463 -13.76 -4.94 -17.69
N GLU A 464 -14.61 -4.08 -18.26
CA GLU A 464 -15.56 -3.27 -17.50
C GLU A 464 -16.59 -4.14 -16.78
N LEU A 465 -17.11 -5.19 -17.44
CA LEU A 465 -17.96 -6.20 -16.83
C LEU A 465 -17.25 -6.93 -15.69
N LEU A 466 -15.98 -7.33 -15.86
CA LEU A 466 -15.20 -7.96 -14.79
C LEU A 466 -15.12 -7.05 -13.56
N VAL A 467 -14.83 -5.76 -13.77
CA VAL A 467 -14.79 -4.75 -12.69
C VAL A 467 -16.16 -4.63 -12.01
N ALA A 468 -17.26 -4.57 -12.78
CA ALA A 468 -18.61 -4.47 -12.24
C ALA A 468 -19.00 -5.71 -11.42
N LEU A 469 -18.73 -6.93 -11.90
CA LEU A 469 -18.96 -8.18 -11.16
C LEU A 469 -18.20 -8.20 -9.83
N LEU A 470 -16.97 -7.71 -9.82
CA LEU A 470 -16.15 -7.69 -8.60
C LEU A 470 -16.59 -6.57 -7.65
N ALA A 471 -16.78 -5.36 -8.13
CA ALA A 471 -17.03 -4.21 -7.29
C ALA A 471 -18.51 -4.08 -6.87
N ASP A 472 -19.41 -4.23 -7.82
CA ASP A 472 -20.84 -3.93 -7.61
C ASP A 472 -21.64 -5.18 -7.18
N ILE A 473 -21.18 -6.38 -7.49
CA ILE A 473 -21.80 -7.63 -7.03
C ILE A 473 -21.02 -8.21 -5.84
N LEU A 474 -19.78 -8.64 -6.03
CA LEU A 474 -19.03 -9.37 -4.99
C LEU A 474 -18.67 -8.51 -3.78
N VAL A 475 -18.03 -7.36 -3.98
CA VAL A 475 -17.59 -6.50 -2.87
C VAL A 475 -18.78 -5.93 -2.10
N LYS A 476 -19.84 -5.57 -2.79
CA LYS A 476 -21.10 -5.11 -2.18
C LYS A 476 -21.77 -6.23 -1.35
N ASP A 477 -21.79 -7.47 -1.87
CA ASP A 477 -22.29 -8.64 -1.13
C ASP A 477 -21.46 -8.91 0.13
N LEU A 478 -20.14 -8.98 0.02
CA LEU A 478 -19.26 -9.22 1.15
C LEU A 478 -19.37 -8.12 2.22
N ARG A 479 -19.51 -6.86 1.82
CA ARG A 479 -19.73 -5.73 2.73
C ARG A 479 -21.04 -5.86 3.48
N SER A 480 -22.15 -6.08 2.76
CA SER A 480 -23.45 -6.24 3.40
C SER A 480 -23.47 -7.41 4.39
N HIS A 481 -22.75 -8.47 4.09
CA HIS A 481 -22.61 -9.61 4.98
C HIS A 481 -21.82 -9.28 6.25
N ILE A 482 -20.70 -8.58 6.14
CA ILE A 482 -19.92 -8.08 7.29
C ILE A 482 -20.75 -7.13 8.15
N ASP A 483 -21.50 -6.23 7.52
CA ASP A 483 -22.34 -5.24 8.22
C ASP A 483 -23.51 -5.93 8.96
N ALA A 484 -24.10 -6.96 8.36
CA ALA A 484 -25.13 -7.76 9.04
C ALA A 484 -24.60 -8.42 10.32
N ILE A 485 -23.39 -8.97 10.29
CA ILE A 485 -22.76 -9.55 11.49
C ILE A 485 -22.50 -8.49 12.56
N LYS A 486 -21.99 -7.32 12.18
CA LYS A 486 -21.78 -6.20 13.11
C LYS A 486 -23.09 -5.76 13.76
N GLN A 487 -24.20 -5.71 13.03
CA GLN A 487 -25.51 -5.38 13.60
C GLN A 487 -25.99 -6.42 14.61
N VAL A 488 -25.73 -7.71 14.40
CA VAL A 488 -26.02 -8.76 15.37
C VAL A 488 -25.17 -8.57 16.64
N GLU A 489 -23.87 -8.26 16.50
CA GLU A 489 -22.99 -7.97 17.63
C GLU A 489 -23.46 -6.74 18.43
N VAL A 490 -23.89 -5.68 17.77
CA VAL A 490 -24.44 -4.47 18.41
C VAL A 490 -25.74 -4.79 19.14
N LYS A 491 -26.66 -5.58 18.56
CA LYS A 491 -27.88 -6.01 19.25
C LYS A 491 -27.58 -6.83 20.50
N GLN A 492 -26.62 -7.77 20.41
CA GLN A 492 -26.19 -8.54 21.57
C GLN A 492 -25.60 -7.65 22.69
N ALA A 493 -24.80 -6.64 22.31
CA ALA A 493 -24.26 -5.68 23.27
C ALA A 493 -25.36 -4.87 23.97
N ILE A 494 -26.43 -4.47 23.27
CA ILE A 494 -27.59 -3.78 23.85
C ILE A 494 -28.37 -4.70 24.79
N GLU A 495 -28.56 -5.98 24.45
CA GLU A 495 -29.20 -6.97 25.28
C GLU A 495 -28.37 -7.24 26.55
N GLU A 496 -27.04 -7.31 26.44
CA GLU A 496 -26.13 -7.43 27.57
C GLU A 496 -26.18 -6.20 28.50
N GLU A 497 -26.33 -4.98 27.95
CA GLU A 497 -26.48 -3.76 28.73
C GLU A 497 -27.80 -3.73 29.51
N SER A 498 -28.91 -4.13 28.90
CA SER A 498 -30.21 -4.30 29.54
C SER A 498 -30.15 -5.33 30.69
N THR A 499 -29.40 -6.41 30.50
CA THR A 499 -29.17 -7.43 31.52
C THR A 499 -28.36 -6.88 32.69
N HIS A 500 -27.32 -6.09 32.42
CA HIS A 500 -26.50 -5.46 33.46
C HIS A 500 -27.30 -4.48 34.33
N GLU A 501 -28.15 -3.66 33.68
CA GLU A 501 -29.02 -2.73 34.40
C GLU A 501 -30.05 -3.45 35.30
N SER A 502 -30.56 -4.59 34.79
CA SER A 502 -31.46 -5.46 35.55
C SER A 502 -30.77 -6.11 36.76
N LEU A 503 -29.53 -6.59 36.60
CA LEU A 503 -28.71 -7.15 37.67
C LEU A 503 -28.38 -6.10 38.75
N LYS A 504 -28.05 -4.87 38.32
CA LYS A 504 -27.81 -3.75 39.25
C LYS A 504 -29.05 -3.40 40.09
N LYS A 505 -30.22 -3.32 39.45
CA LYS A 505 -31.50 -3.12 40.20
C LYS A 505 -31.78 -4.25 41.17
N SER A 506 -31.45 -5.48 40.83
CA SER A 506 -31.60 -6.65 41.72
C SER A 506 -30.63 -6.58 42.91
N GLU A 507 -29.39 -6.16 42.68
CA GLU A 507 -28.40 -5.95 43.74
C GLU A 507 -28.84 -4.84 44.75
N ASP A 508 -29.29 -3.69 44.22
CA ASP A 508 -29.79 -2.58 45.03
C ASP A 508 -31.01 -3.00 45.86
N SER A 509 -31.91 -3.79 45.29
CA SER A 509 -33.07 -4.35 45.97
C SER A 509 -32.67 -5.30 47.11
N LEU A 510 -31.68 -6.16 46.89
CA LEU A 510 -31.16 -7.06 47.92
C LEU A 510 -30.44 -6.29 49.03
N LYS A 511 -29.66 -5.25 48.71
CA LYS A 511 -29.04 -4.38 49.71
C LYS A 511 -30.08 -3.67 50.58
N LEU A 512 -31.18 -3.21 49.95
CA LEU A 512 -32.30 -2.62 50.70
C LEU A 512 -32.97 -3.65 51.59
N ALA A 513 -33.19 -4.87 51.08
CA ALA A 513 -33.77 -5.97 51.87
C ALA A 513 -32.88 -6.33 53.09
N ILE A 514 -31.56 -6.35 52.94
CA ILE A 514 -30.61 -6.58 54.06
C ILE A 514 -30.74 -5.48 55.08
N ARG A 515 -30.80 -4.19 54.73
CA ARG A 515 -31.00 -3.07 55.67
C ARG A 515 -32.29 -3.15 56.43
N ASN A 516 -33.39 -3.41 55.73
CA ASN A 516 -34.68 -3.57 56.33
C ASN A 516 -34.70 -4.77 57.29
N PHE A 517 -34.03 -5.86 56.93
CA PHE A 517 -33.93 -7.07 57.80
C PHE A 517 -33.05 -6.79 59.03
N GLU A 518 -31.98 -6.01 58.91
CA GLU A 518 -31.16 -5.57 60.04
C GLU A 518 -31.96 -4.70 61.03
N GLU A 519 -32.87 -3.83 60.57
CA GLU A 519 -33.74 -3.02 61.38
C GLU A 519 -34.74 -3.90 62.15
N ILE A 520 -35.44 -4.80 61.46
CA ILE A 520 -36.43 -5.72 62.03
C ILE A 520 -35.75 -6.68 63.01
N SER A 521 -34.54 -7.08 62.81
CA SER A 521 -33.78 -8.02 63.61
C SER A 521 -33.48 -7.49 65.05
N LYS A 522 -33.54 -6.17 65.25
CA LYS A 522 -33.32 -5.53 66.52
C LYS A 522 -34.43 -5.81 67.55
N ASP A 523 -35.66 -6.04 67.07
CA ASP A 523 -36.85 -6.22 67.87
C ASP A 523 -37.26 -7.69 68.13
N LEU A 524 -36.45 -8.65 67.56
CA LEU A 524 -36.77 -10.08 67.65
C LEU A 524 -36.18 -10.77 68.88
N PRO A 525 -36.82 -11.83 69.39
CA PRO A 525 -36.40 -12.51 70.60
C PRO A 525 -35.08 -13.26 70.44
N PRO A 526 -34.28 -13.42 71.52
CA PRO A 526 -32.96 -14.02 71.51
C PRO A 526 -32.86 -15.45 70.90
N SER A 527 -34.00 -16.19 70.98
CA SER A 527 -34.10 -17.56 70.43
C SER A 527 -34.01 -17.61 68.85
N ALA A 528 -34.32 -16.52 68.21
CA ALA A 528 -34.29 -16.40 66.77
C ALA A 528 -32.90 -15.98 66.16
N LYS A 529 -31.93 -15.55 67.02
CA LYS A 529 -30.59 -15.06 66.59
C LYS A 529 -29.81 -15.97 65.67
N PRO A 530 -29.77 -17.30 65.88
CA PRO A 530 -29.02 -18.16 64.93
C PRO A 530 -29.63 -18.18 63.51
N GLN A 531 -30.95 -18.20 63.41
CA GLN A 531 -31.69 -18.26 62.14
C GLN A 531 -31.59 -16.92 61.44
N ILE A 532 -31.62 -15.80 62.13
CA ILE A 532 -31.43 -14.45 61.61
C ILE A 532 -30.04 -14.29 61.06
N LYS A 533 -29.01 -14.77 61.74
CA LYS A 533 -27.61 -14.73 61.25
C LYS A 533 -27.43 -15.59 60.03
N ALA A 534 -28.06 -16.74 59.91
CA ALA A 534 -28.03 -17.61 58.75
C ALA A 534 -28.65 -16.93 57.51
N ILE A 535 -29.83 -16.27 57.68
CA ILE A 535 -30.52 -15.54 56.62
C ILE A 535 -29.65 -14.32 56.14
N HIS A 536 -29.11 -13.57 57.10
CA HIS A 536 -28.25 -12.43 56.83
C HIS A 536 -27.01 -12.86 56.02
N ASN A 537 -26.31 -13.91 56.43
CA ASN A 537 -25.16 -14.46 55.71
C ASN A 537 -25.55 -14.95 54.30
N GLN A 538 -26.71 -15.53 54.13
CA GLN A 538 -27.19 -16.02 52.85
C GLN A 538 -27.53 -14.88 51.88
N LEU A 539 -28.16 -13.79 52.38
CA LEU A 539 -28.42 -12.59 51.59
C LEU A 539 -27.12 -11.87 51.20
N GLN A 540 -26.16 -11.77 52.14
CA GLN A 540 -24.85 -11.19 51.86
C GLN A 540 -24.09 -11.99 50.78
N ALA A 541 -24.08 -13.31 50.83
CA ALA A 541 -23.48 -14.16 49.82
C ALA A 541 -24.13 -13.97 48.43
N GLN A 542 -25.45 -13.73 48.41
CA GLN A 542 -26.15 -13.43 47.11
C GLN A 542 -25.73 -12.09 46.53
N VAL A 543 -25.52 -11.05 47.37
CA VAL A 543 -25.01 -9.74 46.91
C VAL A 543 -23.59 -9.86 46.38
N GLU A 544 -22.70 -10.59 47.09
CA GLU A 544 -21.34 -10.82 46.63
C GLU A 544 -21.28 -11.61 45.31
N TYR A 545 -22.16 -12.60 45.16
CA TYR A 545 -22.27 -13.35 43.90
C TYR A 545 -22.71 -12.46 42.73
N LEU A 546 -23.74 -11.60 42.94
CA LEU A 546 -24.19 -10.63 41.91
C LEU A 546 -23.11 -9.62 41.57
N ALA A 547 -22.35 -9.11 42.53
CA ALA A 547 -21.24 -8.21 42.31
C ALA A 547 -20.11 -8.89 41.50
N THR A 548 -19.83 -10.18 41.75
CA THR A 548 -18.85 -10.96 40.97
C THR A 548 -19.29 -11.14 39.52
N VAL A 549 -20.56 -11.45 39.29
CA VAL A 549 -21.16 -11.59 37.93
C VAL A 549 -21.12 -10.25 37.20
N GLN A 550 -21.47 -9.14 37.87
CA GLN A 550 -21.40 -7.80 37.30
C GLN A 550 -19.97 -7.41 36.88
N ASN A 551 -18.99 -7.68 37.77
CA ASN A 551 -17.58 -7.41 37.43
C ASN A 551 -17.07 -8.26 36.26
N ALA A 552 -17.47 -9.53 36.19
CA ALA A 552 -17.12 -10.39 35.06
C ALA A 552 -17.74 -9.90 33.73
N LEU A 553 -19.00 -9.44 33.77
CA LEU A 553 -19.66 -8.84 32.60
C LEU A 553 -19.03 -7.50 32.20
N LYS A 554 -18.66 -6.67 33.18
CA LYS A 554 -17.97 -5.40 32.94
C LYS A 554 -16.59 -5.62 32.28
N LEU A 555 -15.81 -6.56 32.78
CA LEU A 555 -14.49 -6.91 32.22
C LEU A 555 -14.61 -7.46 30.79
N SER A 556 -15.60 -8.32 30.53
CA SER A 556 -15.91 -8.82 29.19
C SER A 556 -16.31 -7.70 28.23
N ARG A 557 -17.09 -6.73 28.71
CA ARG A 557 -17.53 -5.56 27.95
C ARG A 557 -16.38 -4.62 27.63
N GLU A 558 -15.54 -4.26 28.60
CA GLU A 558 -14.38 -3.38 28.39
C GLU A 558 -13.44 -3.95 27.35
N THR A 559 -13.12 -5.24 27.42
CA THR A 559 -12.28 -5.92 26.43
C THR A 559 -12.90 -5.93 25.02
N ARG A 560 -14.23 -6.04 24.92
CA ARG A 560 -14.96 -6.10 23.64
C ARG A 560 -15.16 -4.73 23.01
N VAL A 561 -15.45 -3.71 23.82
CA VAL A 561 -15.61 -2.30 23.38
C VAL A 561 -14.27 -1.73 22.93
N GLU A 562 -13.18 -1.95 23.67
CA GLU A 562 -11.83 -1.57 23.22
C GLU A 562 -11.45 -2.20 21.87
N LEU A 563 -11.84 -3.47 21.65
CA LEU A 563 -11.59 -4.15 20.37
C LEU A 563 -12.44 -3.60 19.21
N LEU A 564 -13.68 -3.20 19.44
CA LEU A 564 -14.60 -2.70 18.41
C LEU A 564 -14.36 -1.22 18.07
N GLU A 565 -14.10 -0.36 19.06
CA GLU A 565 -13.84 1.07 18.86
C GLU A 565 -12.46 1.32 18.23
N LEU A 566 -11.42 0.63 18.70
CA LEU A 566 -10.10 0.69 18.10
C LEU A 566 -10.10 0.16 16.65
N ALA A 567 -10.95 -0.80 16.34
CA ALA A 567 -11.08 -1.38 15.00
C ALA A 567 -11.58 -0.39 13.96
N ASN A 568 -12.56 0.43 14.30
CA ASN A 568 -13.19 1.36 13.37
C ASN A 568 -12.34 2.61 13.12
N ILE A 569 -11.74 3.19 14.17
CA ILE A 569 -10.92 4.41 14.09
C ILE A 569 -9.56 4.10 13.46
N GLY A 570 -8.91 3.03 13.89
CA GLY A 570 -7.58 2.64 13.37
C GLY A 570 -7.59 2.38 11.87
N LEU A 571 -8.67 1.84 11.35
CA LEU A 571 -8.81 1.47 9.94
C LEU A 571 -9.02 2.69 9.04
N VAL A 572 -9.86 3.64 9.45
CA VAL A 572 -10.08 4.91 8.73
C VAL A 572 -8.79 5.71 8.69
N VAL A 573 -8.07 5.75 9.80
CA VAL A 573 -6.80 6.45 9.92
C VAL A 573 -5.73 5.81 9.04
N GLU A 574 -5.61 4.48 9.03
CA GLU A 574 -4.62 3.74 8.21
C GLU A 574 -4.86 3.97 6.70
N ILE A 575 -6.09 3.93 6.22
CA ILE A 575 -6.43 4.18 4.82
C ILE A 575 -6.11 5.64 4.44
N VAL A 576 -6.53 6.60 5.27
CA VAL A 576 -6.28 8.02 5.02
C VAL A 576 -4.78 8.33 5.02
N ILE A 577 -4.01 7.74 5.93
CA ILE A 577 -2.56 7.91 6.00
C ILE A 577 -1.89 7.36 4.75
N HIS A 578 -2.22 6.14 4.34
CA HIS A 578 -1.60 5.50 3.18
C HIS A 578 -1.94 6.24 1.88
N GLU A 579 -3.18 6.68 1.69
CA GLU A 579 -3.57 7.45 0.51
C GLU A 579 -2.92 8.84 0.48
N LEU A 580 -2.83 9.51 1.62
CA LEU A 580 -2.12 10.77 1.73
C LEU A 580 -0.61 10.60 1.53
N ALA A 581 -0.01 9.56 2.07
CA ALA A 581 1.41 9.27 1.87
C ALA A 581 1.71 8.99 0.39
N ARG A 582 0.87 8.22 -0.30
CA ARG A 582 0.99 7.94 -1.74
C ARG A 582 0.86 9.20 -2.59
N LEU A 583 -0.15 10.04 -2.32
CA LEU A 583 -0.35 11.30 -3.02
C LEU A 583 0.82 12.26 -2.80
N THR A 584 1.34 12.31 -1.59
CA THR A 584 2.46 13.19 -1.22
C THR A 584 3.77 12.71 -1.83
N GLN A 585 4.00 11.41 -1.89
CA GLN A 585 5.17 10.82 -2.55
C GLN A 585 5.14 11.12 -4.06
N ARG A 586 4.01 10.86 -4.72
CA ARG A 586 3.84 11.12 -6.16
C ARG A 586 4.01 12.60 -6.52
N THR A 587 3.53 13.49 -5.66
CA THR A 587 3.73 14.93 -5.84
C THR A 587 5.21 15.32 -5.64
N GLY A 588 5.91 14.70 -4.69
CA GLY A 588 7.36 14.88 -4.48
C GLY A 588 8.20 14.40 -5.67
N GLU A 589 7.83 13.27 -6.27
CA GLU A 589 8.47 12.72 -7.47
C GLU A 589 8.27 13.66 -8.67
N LEU A 590 7.05 14.13 -8.92
CA LEU A 590 6.75 15.10 -9.97
C LEU A 590 7.51 16.42 -9.81
N LEU A 591 7.63 16.93 -8.60
CA LEU A 591 8.41 18.14 -8.32
C LEU A 591 9.92 17.94 -8.54
N THR A 592 10.42 16.74 -8.22
CA THR A 592 11.81 16.36 -8.47
C THR A 592 12.11 16.24 -9.96
N ASP A 593 11.15 15.75 -10.75
CA ASP A 593 11.28 15.61 -12.20
C ASP A 593 11.19 16.99 -12.89
N ILE A 594 10.34 17.89 -12.40
CA ILE A 594 10.30 19.29 -12.89
C ILE A 594 11.64 20.01 -12.59
N LYS A 595 12.26 19.76 -11.44
CA LYS A 595 13.58 20.31 -11.10
C LYS A 595 14.71 19.83 -12.03
N LYS A 596 14.57 18.63 -12.59
CA LYS A 596 15.57 18.06 -13.54
C LYS A 596 15.43 18.61 -14.94
N THR A 597 14.29 19.16 -15.30
CA THR A 597 14.10 19.86 -16.57
C THR A 597 14.74 21.23 -16.44
N ASP A 598 15.65 21.54 -17.37
CA ASP A 598 16.52 22.73 -17.41
C ASP A 598 15.70 24.05 -17.41
N THR A 599 15.24 24.45 -16.25
CA THR A 599 14.49 25.71 -16.05
C THR A 599 15.45 26.78 -15.50
N ARG A 600 15.78 27.73 -16.38
CA ARG A 600 16.62 28.91 -16.06
C ARG A 600 15.89 30.01 -15.30
N ASP A 601 14.71 29.75 -14.76
CA ASP A 601 13.88 30.74 -14.05
C ASP A 601 13.98 30.52 -12.55
N ASN A 602 14.75 31.36 -11.86
CA ASN A 602 14.94 31.32 -10.41
C ASN A 602 13.63 31.46 -9.62
N SER A 603 12.63 32.20 -10.15
CA SER A 603 11.34 32.37 -9.48
C SER A 603 10.52 31.07 -9.43
N LEU A 604 10.67 30.26 -10.46
CA LEU A 604 10.02 28.93 -10.54
C LEU A 604 10.69 27.90 -9.61
N LEU A 605 11.99 27.99 -9.47
CA LEU A 605 12.77 27.16 -8.53
C LEU A 605 12.38 27.45 -7.08
N ASP A 606 12.23 28.75 -6.71
CA ASP A 606 11.78 29.15 -5.38
C ASP A 606 10.35 28.67 -5.08
N LEU A 607 9.46 28.66 -6.07
CA LEU A 607 8.10 28.12 -5.95
C LEU A 607 8.12 26.60 -5.75
N ILE A 608 8.99 25.89 -6.46
CA ILE A 608 9.16 24.43 -6.33
C ILE A 608 9.72 24.08 -4.96
N ASP A 609 10.70 24.84 -4.45
CA ASP A 609 11.28 24.66 -3.11
C ASP A 609 10.27 24.94 -1.99
N ASN A 610 9.43 25.94 -2.15
CA ASN A 610 8.31 26.20 -1.24
C ASN A 610 7.29 25.06 -1.25
N LEU A 611 6.93 24.53 -2.42
CA LEU A 611 6.04 23.39 -2.56
C LEU A 611 6.66 22.11 -1.95
N GLN A 612 7.94 21.87 -2.19
CA GLN A 612 8.67 20.74 -1.62
C GLN A 612 8.72 20.81 -0.09
N SER A 613 8.93 22.00 0.47
CA SER A 613 8.91 22.24 1.91
C SER A 613 7.52 22.03 2.51
N GLN A 614 6.45 22.42 1.81
CA GLN A 614 5.06 22.13 2.21
C GLN A 614 4.75 20.64 2.17
N ILE A 615 5.26 19.90 1.19
CA ILE A 615 5.09 18.45 1.06
C ILE A 615 5.83 17.73 2.20
N VAL A 616 7.05 18.11 2.51
CA VAL A 616 7.82 17.56 3.64
C VAL A 616 7.10 17.83 4.97
N SER A 617 6.54 19.03 5.14
CA SER A 617 5.71 19.37 6.31
C SER A 617 4.44 18.54 6.38
N THR A 618 3.79 18.32 5.24
CA THR A 618 2.58 17.48 5.13
C THR A 618 2.91 16.03 5.44
N ASN A 619 4.01 15.49 4.93
CA ASN A 619 4.49 14.14 5.25
C ASN A 619 4.81 13.98 6.75
N LYS A 620 5.41 15.01 7.37
CA LYS A 620 5.70 15.01 8.80
C LYS A 620 4.39 14.98 9.63
N ARG A 621 3.36 15.68 9.18
CA ARG A 621 2.01 15.65 9.77
C ARG A 621 1.28 14.34 9.53
N ILE A 622 1.39 13.76 8.34
CA ILE A 622 0.84 12.44 8.00
C ILE A 622 1.48 11.37 8.89
N ARG A 623 2.81 11.40 9.09
CA ARG A 623 3.51 10.50 10.00
C ARG A 623 3.16 10.71 11.47
N SER A 624 2.77 11.92 11.88
CA SER A 624 2.25 12.14 13.23
C SER A 624 0.85 11.55 13.44
N VAL A 625 0.09 11.35 12.36
CA VAL A 625 -1.20 10.65 12.37
C VAL A 625 -1.03 9.12 12.32
N ASP A 626 0.12 8.60 11.84
CA ASP A 626 0.53 7.19 11.95
C ASP A 626 0.66 6.71 13.41
N ILE A 627 0.79 7.66 14.32
CA ILE A 627 0.72 7.48 15.77
C ILE A 627 -0.67 6.99 16.26
N MET A 628 -1.72 7.17 15.45
CA MET A 628 -3.08 6.67 15.71
C MET A 628 -3.32 5.21 15.29
N SER A 629 -2.37 4.61 14.56
CA SER A 629 -2.41 3.18 14.27
C SER A 629 -2.28 2.38 15.57
N PRO A 630 -3.03 1.28 15.76
CA PRO A 630 -2.92 0.40 16.92
C PRO A 630 -1.50 -0.10 17.21
N SER A 631 -0.59 0.06 16.26
CA SER A 631 0.84 -0.24 16.38
C SER A 631 1.69 0.88 17.01
N GLY A 632 1.16 2.11 17.16
CA GLY A 632 1.86 3.26 17.71
C GLY A 632 1.87 3.25 19.24
N ARG A 633 3.05 3.16 19.82
CA ARG A 633 3.31 3.19 21.28
C ARG A 633 3.00 4.56 21.90
N ASN A 634 1.75 5.00 21.96
CA ASN A 634 1.39 6.19 22.70
C ASN A 634 0.87 5.81 24.07
N LYS A 635 1.75 5.82 25.03
CA LYS A 635 1.36 5.75 26.45
C LYS A 635 0.66 7.06 26.84
N LYS A 636 -0.48 6.97 27.52
CA LYS A 636 -1.02 8.09 28.26
C LYS A 636 0.05 8.56 29.25
N GLY A 637 0.23 9.85 29.32
CA GLY A 637 1.17 10.50 30.23
C GLY A 637 0.59 11.82 30.74
N ASN A 638 1.09 12.30 31.87
CA ASN A 638 0.71 13.62 32.37
C ASN A 638 1.39 14.68 31.51
N TYR A 639 0.61 15.50 30.84
CA TYR A 639 1.08 16.60 30.03
C TYR A 639 0.43 17.92 30.44
N ASP A 640 1.25 18.96 30.43
CA ASP A 640 0.78 20.33 30.65
C ASP A 640 0.06 20.83 29.38
N VAL A 641 -1.26 20.92 29.47
CA VAL A 641 -2.15 21.31 28.37
C VAL A 641 -1.90 22.74 27.93
N ILE A 642 -1.54 23.63 28.81
CA ILE A 642 -1.24 25.04 28.51
C ILE A 642 0.00 25.14 27.61
N LYS A 643 1.06 24.39 27.90
CA LYS A 643 2.24 24.31 27.05
C LYS A 643 1.92 23.70 25.67
N LEU A 644 0.99 22.73 25.65
CA LEU A 644 0.53 22.11 24.43
C LEU A 644 -0.20 23.13 23.54
N ILE A 645 -1.15 23.88 24.10
CA ILE A 645 -1.89 24.95 23.42
C ILE A 645 -0.93 26.00 22.87
N LYS A 646 0.01 26.51 23.68
CA LYS A 646 1.05 27.46 23.25
C LYS A 646 1.83 26.97 22.03
N SER A 647 2.27 25.71 22.07
CA SER A 647 3.02 25.09 20.97
C SER A 647 2.22 25.03 19.67
N ILE A 648 0.92 24.69 19.78
CA ILE A 648 0.03 24.59 18.61
C ILE A 648 -0.26 25.98 18.04
N VAL A 649 -0.64 26.94 18.88
CA VAL A 649 -0.90 28.33 18.47
C VAL A 649 0.32 28.95 17.79
N SER A 650 1.53 28.71 18.34
CA SER A 650 2.79 29.11 17.67
C SER A 650 2.93 28.49 16.27
N GLY A 651 2.52 27.25 16.06
CA GLY A 651 2.49 26.60 14.73
C GLY A 651 1.49 27.24 13.75
N PHE A 652 0.48 27.95 14.24
CA PHE A 652 -0.51 28.68 13.44
C PHE A 652 -0.14 30.14 13.18
N SER A 653 0.90 30.69 13.81
CA SER A 653 1.26 32.10 13.75
C SER A 653 1.34 32.67 12.33
N GLY A 654 1.98 31.95 11.39
CA GLY A 654 2.07 32.36 10.00
C GLY A 654 0.71 32.43 9.27
N ARG A 655 -0.27 31.58 9.69
CA ARG A 655 -1.65 31.62 9.17
C ARG A 655 -2.43 32.76 9.77
N PHE A 656 -2.27 33.02 11.06
CA PHE A 656 -2.92 34.12 11.75
C PHE A 656 -2.47 35.46 11.16
N THR A 657 -1.15 35.70 11.03
CA THR A 657 -0.61 36.90 10.38
C THR A 657 -1.15 37.08 8.97
N ARG A 658 -1.15 36.04 8.14
CA ARG A 658 -1.63 36.10 6.75
C ARG A 658 -3.11 36.47 6.64
N HIS A 659 -3.93 36.08 7.60
CA HIS A 659 -5.38 36.29 7.58
C HIS A 659 -5.84 37.38 8.56
N ARG A 660 -4.90 38.09 9.18
CA ARG A 660 -5.16 39.14 10.17
C ARG A 660 -6.05 38.66 11.30
N ILE A 661 -5.68 37.54 11.92
CA ILE A 661 -6.40 36.91 13.04
C ILE A 661 -5.58 37.17 14.29
N THR A 662 -6.20 37.73 15.32
CA THR A 662 -5.64 37.86 16.67
C THR A 662 -6.05 36.61 17.46
N CYS A 663 -5.09 35.96 18.11
CA CYS A 663 -5.35 34.79 18.94
C CYS A 663 -4.88 35.07 20.36
N GLU A 664 -5.81 35.04 21.31
CA GLU A 664 -5.59 35.24 22.73
C GLU A 664 -5.71 33.94 23.51
N ILE A 665 -4.87 33.80 24.54
CA ILE A 665 -4.91 32.61 25.41
C ILE A 665 -5.09 33.11 26.84
N LEU A 666 -6.20 32.78 27.47
CA LEU A 666 -6.55 33.11 28.82
C LEU A 666 -6.53 31.86 29.71
N VAL A 667 -6.20 32.02 30.98
CA VAL A 667 -6.29 30.95 31.98
C VAL A 667 -7.03 31.51 33.19
N ASP A 668 -8.16 30.89 33.53
CA ASP A 668 -9.08 31.32 34.58
C ASP A 668 -9.51 32.79 34.42
N GLY A 669 -9.65 33.31 33.20
CA GLY A 669 -10.09 34.65 32.83
C GLY A 669 -8.98 35.72 32.89
N GLU A 670 -7.74 35.36 33.17
CA GLU A 670 -6.61 36.27 33.20
C GLU A 670 -5.61 35.98 32.08
N ASP A 671 -4.85 37.01 31.66
CA ASP A 671 -3.77 36.82 30.72
C ASP A 671 -2.72 35.84 31.25
N LEU A 672 -2.16 35.08 30.38
CA LEU A 672 -1.31 33.92 30.65
C LEU A 672 -0.07 34.27 31.49
N VAL A 673 -0.12 33.99 32.78
CA VAL A 673 1.01 34.01 33.73
C VAL A 673 1.35 32.55 34.06
N ASP A 674 2.57 32.21 34.40
CA ASP A 674 3.18 30.87 34.63
C ASP A 674 2.30 29.84 35.36
N GLN A 675 1.14 29.54 34.78
CA GLN A 675 0.20 28.51 35.27
C GLN A 675 0.43 27.19 34.55
N HIS A 676 0.16 26.08 35.25
CA HIS A 676 0.27 24.71 34.76
C HIS A 676 -1.05 23.98 34.90
N PHE A 677 -1.47 23.28 33.87
CA PHE A 677 -2.64 22.41 33.90
C PHE A 677 -2.25 21.04 33.33
N GLU A 678 -2.01 20.09 34.25
CA GLU A 678 -1.59 18.73 33.88
C GLU A 678 -2.78 17.78 33.78
N VAL A 679 -2.87 17.05 32.66
CA VAL A 679 -3.91 16.07 32.40
C VAL A 679 -3.27 14.78 31.88
N LEU A 680 -3.83 13.64 32.28
CA LEU A 680 -3.42 12.32 31.79
C LEU A 680 -3.98 12.10 30.38
N LEU A 681 -3.17 12.31 29.36
CA LEU A 681 -3.61 12.26 27.97
C LEU A 681 -2.56 11.66 27.03
N VAL A 682 -2.96 11.34 25.80
CA VAL A 682 -2.07 11.05 24.70
C VAL A 682 -1.84 12.34 23.92
N ARG A 683 -0.66 12.93 24.08
CA ARG A 683 -0.30 14.24 23.53
C ARG A 683 -0.68 14.44 22.07
N GLY A 684 -0.39 13.46 21.22
CA GLY A 684 -0.64 13.53 19.76
C GLY A 684 -2.12 13.63 19.43
N LEU A 685 -2.98 12.92 20.17
CA LEU A 685 -4.42 12.89 19.92
C LEU A 685 -5.09 14.22 20.29
N ILE A 686 -4.74 14.79 21.43
CA ILE A 686 -5.28 16.09 21.86
C ILE A 686 -4.71 17.24 20.99
N SER A 687 -3.45 17.15 20.56
CA SER A 687 -2.93 18.10 19.58
C SER A 687 -3.78 18.14 18.32
N GLN A 688 -4.21 17.00 17.80
CA GLN A 688 -5.04 16.92 16.62
C GLN A 688 -6.45 17.49 16.85
N VAL A 689 -7.05 17.26 18.02
CA VAL A 689 -8.33 17.89 18.37
C VAL A 689 -8.22 19.41 18.28
N LEU A 690 -7.22 19.99 18.94
CA LEU A 690 -6.99 21.44 18.96
C LEU A 690 -6.67 21.99 17.55
N GLU A 691 -5.85 21.30 16.75
CA GLU A 691 -5.57 21.66 15.37
C GLU A 691 -6.83 21.62 14.48
N ASN A 692 -7.71 20.65 14.67
CA ASN A 692 -8.98 20.56 13.95
C ASN A 692 -9.90 21.75 14.29
N LEU A 693 -10.03 22.10 15.58
CA LEU A 693 -10.84 23.23 16.02
C LEU A 693 -10.29 24.54 15.48
N LEU A 694 -8.98 24.81 15.64
CA LEU A 694 -8.34 26.02 15.13
C LEU A 694 -8.40 26.14 13.58
N THR A 695 -8.27 25.00 12.88
CA THR A 695 -8.42 25.00 11.41
C THR A 695 -9.85 25.33 10.99
N ASN A 696 -10.84 24.95 11.78
CA ASN A 696 -12.24 25.32 11.55
C ASN A 696 -12.44 26.82 11.81
N SER A 697 -11.96 27.34 12.92
CA SER A 697 -12.04 28.77 13.25
C SER A 697 -11.37 29.63 12.19
N VAL A 698 -10.15 29.31 11.76
CA VAL A 698 -9.47 30.04 10.67
C VAL A 698 -10.27 29.99 9.36
N TYR A 699 -10.88 28.85 9.03
CA TYR A 699 -11.68 28.74 7.81
C TYR A 699 -12.91 29.65 7.85
N TRP A 700 -13.67 29.61 8.91
CA TRP A 700 -14.91 30.36 9.05
C TRP A 700 -14.67 31.87 9.21
N LEU A 701 -13.63 32.29 9.93
CA LEU A 701 -13.18 33.67 9.99
C LEU A 701 -12.80 34.26 8.63
N LYS A 702 -12.37 33.41 7.67
CA LYS A 702 -12.11 33.85 6.30
C LYS A 702 -13.37 34.04 5.47
N GLN A 703 -14.46 33.35 5.78
CA GLN A 703 -15.71 33.40 5.04
C GLN A 703 -16.67 34.48 5.56
N GLY A 704 -16.47 34.98 6.78
CA GLY A 704 -17.30 36.03 7.38
C GLY A 704 -17.09 37.37 6.68
N THR A 705 -18.17 38.11 6.46
CA THR A 705 -18.16 39.50 6.05
C THR A 705 -17.93 40.37 7.29
N PHE A 706 -16.68 40.68 7.59
CA PHE A 706 -16.32 41.64 8.66
C PHE A 706 -16.21 43.03 8.05
N ASN A 707 -17.00 43.97 8.51
CA ASN A 707 -16.76 45.39 8.30
C ASN A 707 -15.54 45.75 9.13
N ASN A 708 -14.40 45.88 8.45
CA ASN A 708 -13.12 46.33 9.05
C ASN A 708 -12.94 45.96 10.51
N ASP A 709 -12.04 45.05 10.76
CA ASP A 709 -11.32 44.85 12.02
C ASP A 709 -11.69 43.60 12.83
N GLU A 710 -10.67 43.05 13.25
CA GLU A 710 -10.39 42.09 14.33
C GLU A 710 -11.12 40.76 14.25
N ARG A 711 -10.58 39.92 13.39
CA ARG A 711 -10.84 38.48 13.49
C ARG A 711 -10.16 37.95 14.72
N THR A 712 -10.92 37.44 15.67
CA THR A 712 -10.37 36.97 16.95
C THR A 712 -10.66 35.48 17.16
N ILE A 713 -9.70 34.82 17.79
CA ILE A 713 -9.85 33.50 18.38
C ILE A 713 -9.42 33.64 19.82
N THR A 714 -10.28 33.29 20.77
CA THR A 714 -9.97 33.25 22.20
C THR A 714 -9.93 31.79 22.65
N ILE A 715 -8.85 31.39 23.29
CA ILE A 715 -8.70 30.07 23.91
C ILE A 715 -8.61 30.29 25.41
N GLU A 716 -9.64 29.90 26.14
CA GLU A 716 -9.68 30.00 27.59
C GLU A 716 -9.52 28.61 28.22
N VAL A 717 -8.60 28.47 29.14
CA VAL A 717 -8.40 27.27 29.94
C VAL A 717 -8.98 27.52 31.33
N ASP A 718 -10.08 26.89 31.65
CA ASP A 718 -10.67 26.90 33.00
C ASP A 718 -10.14 25.70 33.78
N THR A 719 -9.22 25.98 34.71
CA THR A 719 -8.57 24.94 35.52
C THR A 719 -9.48 24.35 36.56
N LYS A 720 -10.59 25.03 36.93
CA LYS A 720 -11.57 24.60 37.92
C LYS A 720 -12.57 23.63 37.32
N SER A 721 -13.09 23.93 36.14
CA SER A 721 -14.02 23.08 35.41
C SER A 721 -13.33 22.04 34.53
N GLU A 722 -11.99 22.04 34.51
CA GLU A 722 -11.18 21.11 33.72
C GLU A 722 -11.54 21.16 32.22
N SER A 723 -11.76 22.39 31.73
CA SER A 723 -12.24 22.60 30.36
C SER A 723 -11.41 23.60 29.59
N ILE A 724 -11.40 23.44 28.25
CA ILE A 724 -10.82 24.37 27.31
C ILE A 724 -11.94 24.90 26.43
N LEU A 725 -12.13 26.21 26.45
CA LEU A 725 -13.10 26.90 25.63
C LEU A 725 -12.38 27.52 24.43
N ILE A 726 -12.88 27.29 23.25
CA ILE A 726 -12.34 27.84 22.00
C ILE A 726 -13.47 28.63 21.36
N HIS A 727 -13.34 29.93 21.36
CA HIS A 727 -14.30 30.89 20.82
C HIS A 727 -13.71 31.58 19.62
N ASP A 728 -14.48 31.74 18.53
CA ASP A 728 -14.13 32.61 17.42
C ASP A 728 -15.32 33.53 17.05
N ASN A 729 -15.00 34.75 16.63
CA ASN A 729 -16.02 35.72 16.22
C ASN A 729 -16.46 35.56 14.75
N GLY A 730 -16.39 34.33 14.24
CA GLY A 730 -16.87 33.98 12.90
C GLY A 730 -18.40 33.95 12.76
N PRO A 731 -18.94 33.44 11.65
CA PRO A 731 -20.39 33.44 11.40
C PRO A 731 -21.20 32.58 12.37
N GLY A 732 -20.53 31.76 13.21
CA GLY A 732 -21.18 30.88 14.18
C GLY A 732 -21.99 29.75 13.56
N VAL A 733 -22.50 28.88 14.40
CA VAL A 733 -23.33 27.71 14.03
C VAL A 733 -24.78 27.98 14.44
N ASP A 734 -25.71 27.64 13.55
CA ASP A 734 -27.12 27.70 13.86
C ASP A 734 -27.47 26.66 14.94
N PRO A 735 -28.20 27.01 16.00
CA PRO A 735 -28.53 26.09 17.08
C PRO A 735 -29.17 24.77 16.62
N SER A 736 -29.90 24.78 15.49
CA SER A 736 -30.51 23.57 14.92
C SER A 736 -29.48 22.54 14.46
N TYR A 737 -28.25 22.93 14.12
CA TYR A 737 -27.17 22.04 13.70
C TYR A 737 -26.19 21.67 14.82
N ARG A 738 -26.45 22.05 16.05
CA ARG A 738 -25.54 21.88 17.20
C ARG A 738 -24.98 20.47 17.32
N GLU A 739 -25.82 19.44 17.19
CA GLU A 739 -25.39 18.04 17.26
C GLU A 739 -24.99 17.49 15.87
N ASP A 740 -25.58 18.02 14.80
CA ASP A 740 -25.31 17.53 13.45
C ASP A 740 -23.89 17.81 12.99
N ILE A 741 -23.27 18.90 13.46
CA ILE A 741 -21.86 19.23 13.10
C ILE A 741 -20.86 18.18 13.55
N PHE A 742 -21.20 17.33 14.51
CA PHE A 742 -20.37 16.24 14.99
C PHE A 742 -20.69 14.90 14.32
N LYS A 743 -21.73 14.84 13.46
CA LYS A 743 -22.03 13.63 12.69
C LYS A 743 -20.98 13.43 11.56
N PRO A 744 -20.57 12.21 11.27
CA PRO A 744 -19.66 11.95 10.18
C PRO A 744 -20.25 12.41 8.85
N TYR A 745 -19.39 13.01 8.01
CA TYR A 745 -19.74 13.57 6.70
C TYR A 745 -20.66 14.80 6.70
N PHE A 746 -21.09 15.31 7.83
CA PHE A 746 -21.79 16.58 7.92
C PHE A 746 -20.80 17.74 7.66
N THR A 747 -21.08 18.59 6.69
CA THR A 747 -20.25 19.74 6.37
C THR A 747 -21.06 20.87 5.76
N MET A 748 -20.81 22.07 6.23
CA MET A 748 -21.35 23.32 5.66
C MET A 748 -20.33 23.97 4.70
N ARG A 749 -19.15 23.37 4.50
CA ARG A 749 -18.11 23.86 3.58
C ARG A 749 -18.37 23.32 2.18
N LYS A 750 -18.24 24.16 1.13
CA LYS A 750 -18.44 23.79 -0.29
C LYS A 750 -17.56 22.61 -0.77
N LYS A 751 -16.40 22.38 -0.14
CA LYS A 751 -15.45 21.30 -0.45
C LYS A 751 -14.97 20.56 0.82
N GLY A 752 -15.74 20.61 1.90
CA GLY A 752 -15.40 19.94 3.15
C GLY A 752 -15.79 18.45 3.12
N LYS A 753 -14.99 17.59 3.74
CA LYS A 753 -15.30 16.16 3.89
C LYS A 753 -16.20 15.83 5.10
N GLY A 754 -16.44 16.78 6.00
CA GLY A 754 -17.32 16.62 7.16
C GLY A 754 -16.84 15.61 8.21
N LEU A 755 -15.52 15.36 8.31
CA LEU A 755 -14.95 14.37 9.24
C LEU A 755 -14.20 15.01 10.42
N GLY A 756 -13.79 16.27 10.32
CA GLY A 756 -12.89 16.90 11.29
C GLY A 756 -13.46 16.99 12.72
N LEU A 757 -14.69 17.46 12.87
CA LEU A 757 -15.34 17.58 14.19
C LEU A 757 -15.79 16.21 14.75
N TYR A 758 -16.23 15.30 13.88
CA TYR A 758 -16.51 13.93 14.27
C TYR A 758 -15.25 13.26 14.88
N ILE A 759 -14.12 13.29 14.15
CA ILE A 759 -12.85 12.74 14.64
C ILE A 759 -12.43 13.43 15.94
N ALA A 760 -12.55 14.76 16.04
CA ALA A 760 -12.20 15.48 17.23
C ALA A 760 -13.01 15.00 18.46
N ARG A 761 -14.32 14.78 18.29
CA ARG A 761 -15.21 14.27 19.37
C ARG A 761 -14.82 12.85 19.79
N GLU A 762 -14.59 11.95 18.85
CA GLU A 762 -14.17 10.56 19.12
C GLU A 762 -12.84 10.50 19.90
N LEU A 763 -11.88 11.37 19.55
CA LEU A 763 -10.59 11.43 20.23
C LEU A 763 -10.68 11.97 21.66
N VAL A 764 -11.61 12.89 21.90
CA VAL A 764 -11.88 13.42 23.24
C VAL A 764 -12.59 12.39 24.10
N GLU A 765 -13.57 11.69 23.54
CA GLU A 765 -14.28 10.59 24.22
C GLU A 765 -13.34 9.41 24.57
N TYR A 766 -12.32 9.16 23.73
CA TYR A 766 -11.25 8.20 24.07
C TYR A 766 -10.50 8.56 25.37
N HIS A 767 -10.41 9.85 25.69
CA HIS A 767 -9.82 10.35 26.94
C HIS A 767 -10.85 10.50 28.08
N THR A 768 -12.04 9.93 27.93
CA THR A 768 -13.15 10.09 28.85
C THR A 768 -13.62 11.55 29.01
N GLY A 769 -13.25 12.39 28.08
CA GLY A 769 -13.65 13.79 27.98
C GLY A 769 -14.92 13.99 27.15
N LYS A 770 -15.31 15.25 26.98
CA LYS A 770 -16.46 15.63 26.16
C LYS A 770 -16.10 16.80 25.26
N LEU A 771 -16.56 16.75 24.00
CA LEU A 771 -16.46 17.86 23.06
C LEU A 771 -17.86 18.23 22.56
N TYR A 772 -18.26 19.46 22.81
CA TYR A 772 -19.57 19.98 22.42
C TYR A 772 -19.54 21.48 22.13
N LEU A 773 -20.59 22.00 21.50
CA LEU A 773 -20.78 23.40 21.27
C LEU A 773 -21.61 24.00 22.39
N SER A 774 -21.19 25.15 22.98
CA SER A 774 -21.88 25.85 24.06
C SER A 774 -23.34 26.14 23.70
N LEU A 775 -24.20 26.19 24.71
CA LEU A 775 -25.61 26.63 24.57
C LEU A 775 -25.78 28.15 24.67
N ILE A 776 -24.71 28.86 25.00
CA ILE A 776 -24.73 30.31 25.12
C ILE A 776 -24.75 30.86 23.69
N GLU A 777 -25.85 31.52 23.34
CA GLU A 777 -26.02 32.21 22.07
C GLU A 777 -25.44 33.61 22.19
N ASP A 778 -24.75 34.04 21.13
CA ASP A 778 -24.33 35.43 21.01
C ASP A 778 -25.50 36.32 20.59
N GLU A 779 -25.31 37.65 20.52
CA GLU A 779 -26.32 38.65 20.18
C GLU A 779 -27.10 38.33 18.89
N ASP A 780 -26.48 37.60 17.94
CA ASP A 780 -27.08 37.19 16.68
C ASP A 780 -27.72 35.79 16.70
N THR A 781 -27.94 35.21 17.88
CA THR A 781 -28.51 33.87 18.12
C THR A 781 -27.70 32.74 17.50
N ARG A 782 -26.35 32.89 17.39
CA ARG A 782 -25.44 31.89 16.87
C ARG A 782 -24.54 31.33 17.96
N LEU A 783 -24.12 30.07 17.80
CA LEU A 783 -23.22 29.37 18.71
C LEU A 783 -21.79 29.42 18.16
N ARG A 784 -20.81 29.90 18.97
CA ARG A 784 -19.43 30.12 18.55
C ARG A 784 -18.38 29.49 19.45
N THR A 785 -18.74 29.00 20.62
CA THR A 785 -17.81 28.46 21.60
C THR A 785 -17.82 26.96 21.65
N PHE A 786 -16.73 26.30 21.24
CA PHE A 786 -16.49 24.89 21.48
C PHE A 786 -15.94 24.68 22.87
N ILE A 787 -16.47 23.69 23.59
CA ILE A 787 -16.03 23.30 24.92
C ILE A 787 -15.44 21.90 24.85
N LEU A 788 -14.21 21.77 25.32
CA LEU A 788 -13.45 20.55 25.43
C LEU A 788 -13.20 20.25 26.92
N GLU A 789 -13.88 19.29 27.49
CA GLU A 789 -13.67 18.81 28.86
C GLU A 789 -12.64 17.65 28.85
N LEU A 790 -11.61 17.75 29.66
CA LEU A 790 -10.55 16.77 29.83
C LEU A 790 -10.38 16.47 31.33
N PRO A 791 -11.02 15.42 31.85
CA PRO A 791 -10.95 15.13 33.29
C PRO A 791 -9.50 14.82 33.71
N LYS A 792 -9.11 15.34 34.89
CA LYS A 792 -7.84 14.94 35.52
C LYS A 792 -7.87 13.43 35.75
N GLY A 793 -6.82 12.77 35.29
CA GLY A 793 -6.63 11.37 35.64
C GLY A 793 -6.46 11.23 37.14
N GLU A 794 -7.17 10.23 37.74
CA GLU A 794 -6.96 9.83 39.14
C GLU A 794 -5.53 9.37 39.40
#